data_169b8e4ceb685ddbff2a41377212d28c
#
_entry.id   169b8e4ceb685ddbff2a41377212d28c
#
_cell.length_a   1.000
_cell.length_b   1.000
_cell.length_c   1.000
_cell.angle_alpha   90.00
_cell.angle_beta   90.00
_cell.angle_gamma   90.00
#
_symmetry.space_group_name_H-M   'P 1'
#
loop_
_entity.id
_entity.type
_entity.pdbx_description
1 polymer ?
#
loop_
_entity_poly.entity_id
_entity_poly.type
_entity_poly.pdbx_seq_one_letter_code
_entity_poly.pdbx_strand_id
1 'polypeptide(L)'
;MAKPNNEMTPMRRQYHQIKERNQDSILFFRLGDFYEMFDEDAVLASRELDLTLTTRDRNKSKEEQTPMCGVPYHSVDAYIARLVQKGYKVAICEQMTDPATTKGLVERDITRIVTPGTVTESCMLEERKNNYFACLYGAGKYGLAFCDISTGVFYATVCADEPTAISELGRFAPAEVLRFGENVSTAAFDDTLFRRLSCCVNEGSRESFPGEDMENLLQTHFGLSLSQLGLTGLPEAIMASGALLHTLKSLQKNDLSHIRSLEYYTTGKFMELDLDTRRNLELVETMRSKEKKGSVLWVLDKTQTAMGGRMLRSWLEKPLLDISEITHRHSAVEELVESTVFRGELTQALKGVTDFERIMTRISTGSVNARDLLGLASGLRALPDVKLQLQQLRSPLLKKLNDAIDPLTDCADLIENTIHEKAPLSIREGGIIKDGANEEVDRLRSIMDGGAEIMAAIEAREKEATGIRTLKVSFNRVFGYYIEVSKSFVDQVPDRYIRRQTLTNNERYITPELKELEDQVLNAKDRLTALEYQLFTQLREHLAQQAVRVQLTAAAVAAADVLSSLANVAVQRGYCRPEMTLGSEISITDGRHPVVETMLKDSLFVPNDTFLGSADNQVSIITGPNMAGKSTYMRQVALIVLLAQIGSFVPARSARLGIVDRVFTRIGASDDLVSGQSTFMVEMTEVANILKYATSRSLLILDEIGRGTSTYDGMSIARAVLEYAASPKKLGAKTLFATHYHELSTLEHKLPNVKNYNIAVKKRGEQMIFLRKIVPGATDDSYGIEVAKLAGLPGSVITRAREILQELESEAPSAPAAPISREEDDQVSMLDLTAQQLRAALETISVETLTPIEAMNELYKLKKLLN
;
A
#
# COMPACT_ATOMS: atom_id res chain seq x y z
N MET A 1 -5.14 -19.90 39.41
CA MET A 1 -4.00 -20.44 40.17
C MET A 1 -3.37 -21.57 39.38
N ALA A 2 -2.08 -21.41 38.99
CA ALA A 2 -1.35 -22.47 38.29
C ALA A 2 -1.18 -23.69 39.18
N LYS A 3 -1.49 -24.90 38.67
CA LYS A 3 -1.29 -26.17 39.41
C LYS A 3 0.21 -26.38 39.70
N PRO A 4 0.56 -27.00 40.81
CA PRO A 4 1.96 -27.26 41.16
C PRO A 4 2.64 -28.14 40.08
N ASN A 5 3.84 -27.82 39.72
CA ASN A 5 4.66 -28.32 38.61
C ASN A 5 4.83 -29.87 38.56
N ASN A 6 4.44 -30.60 39.60
CA ASN A 6 4.65 -32.04 39.75
C ASN A 6 3.50 -32.93 39.18
N GLU A 7 2.35 -32.34 38.81
CA GLU A 7 1.19 -33.08 38.27
C GLU A 7 1.02 -32.95 36.76
N MET A 8 1.86 -32.14 36.11
CA MET A 8 1.77 -31.89 34.67
C MET A 8 2.50 -32.94 33.84
N THR A 9 1.95 -33.32 32.70
CA THR A 9 2.66 -34.16 31.72
C THR A 9 3.92 -33.45 31.22
N PRO A 10 4.98 -34.17 30.80
CA PRO A 10 6.20 -33.55 30.30
C PRO A 10 5.96 -32.55 29.15
N MET A 11 5.06 -32.86 28.22
CA MET A 11 4.68 -32.00 27.11
C MET A 11 4.02 -30.70 27.60
N ARG A 12 3.10 -30.76 28.58
CA ARG A 12 2.47 -29.57 29.14
C ARG A 12 3.43 -28.68 29.91
N ARG A 13 4.41 -29.31 30.57
CA ARG A 13 5.49 -28.58 31.26
C ARG A 13 6.33 -27.79 30.24
N GLN A 14 6.66 -28.39 29.10
CA GLN A 14 7.34 -27.70 28.00
C GLN A 14 6.50 -26.53 27.46
N TYR A 15 5.20 -26.71 27.23
CA TYR A 15 4.27 -25.65 26.81
C TYR A 15 4.32 -24.45 27.77
N HIS A 16 4.16 -24.69 29.06
CA HIS A 16 4.16 -23.60 30.05
C HIS A 16 5.50 -22.89 30.15
N GLN A 17 6.62 -23.61 30.10
CA GLN A 17 7.95 -22.99 30.09
C GLN A 17 8.16 -22.05 28.89
N ILE A 18 7.66 -22.42 27.73
CA ILE A 18 7.73 -21.58 26.54
C ILE A 18 6.76 -20.41 26.65
N LYS A 19 5.54 -20.62 27.15
CA LYS A 19 4.54 -19.57 27.35
C LYS A 19 4.96 -18.53 28.38
N GLU A 20 5.57 -18.94 29.49
CA GLU A 20 6.10 -18.03 30.51
C GLU A 20 7.10 -17.00 29.96
N ARG A 21 7.84 -17.35 28.91
CA ARG A 21 8.77 -16.44 28.22
C ARG A 21 8.11 -15.53 27.19
N ASN A 22 6.83 -15.83 26.79
CA ASN A 22 6.11 -15.15 25.72
C ASN A 22 4.64 -14.95 26.10
N GLN A 23 4.41 -14.33 27.26
CA GLN A 23 3.07 -14.18 27.86
C GLN A 23 2.13 -13.32 27.00
N ASP A 24 2.67 -12.37 26.24
CA ASP A 24 1.96 -11.41 25.39
C ASP A 24 1.56 -11.98 24.01
N SER A 25 1.92 -13.23 23.72
CA SER A 25 1.69 -13.86 22.42
C SER A 25 0.83 -15.11 22.53
N ILE A 26 -0.08 -15.34 21.61
CA ILE A 26 -0.85 -16.59 21.52
C ILE A 26 0.10 -17.69 21.02
N LEU A 27 0.30 -18.74 21.81
CA LEU A 27 1.26 -19.79 21.50
C LEU A 27 0.65 -20.89 20.63
N PHE A 28 1.04 -20.99 19.38
CA PHE A 28 0.72 -22.05 18.44
C PHE A 28 1.76 -23.18 18.58
N PHE A 29 1.41 -24.18 19.36
CA PHE A 29 2.32 -25.25 19.75
C PHE A 29 2.16 -26.48 18.88
N ARG A 30 3.20 -26.85 18.11
CA ARG A 30 3.16 -27.94 17.14
C ARG A 30 3.05 -29.31 17.81
N LEU A 31 2.00 -30.07 17.48
CA LEU A 31 1.76 -31.43 17.91
C LEU A 31 1.30 -32.30 16.73
N GLY A 32 2.24 -33.01 16.13
CA GLY A 32 1.98 -33.76 14.89
C GLY A 32 1.50 -32.87 13.76
N ASP A 33 0.31 -33.14 13.22
CA ASP A 33 -0.28 -32.40 12.10
C ASP A 33 -1.09 -31.18 12.52
N PHE A 34 -1.07 -30.80 13.81
CA PHE A 34 -1.82 -29.68 14.35
C PHE A 34 -0.93 -28.69 15.10
N TYR A 35 -1.33 -27.42 15.09
CA TYR A 35 -0.94 -26.47 16.12
C TYR A 35 -2.03 -26.43 17.16
N GLU A 36 -1.70 -26.73 18.39
CA GLU A 36 -2.61 -26.75 19.54
C GLU A 36 -2.33 -25.58 20.46
N MET A 37 -3.39 -24.99 20.99
CA MET A 37 -3.36 -23.92 21.98
C MET A 37 -4.03 -24.44 23.24
N PHE A 38 -3.55 -23.99 24.41
CA PHE A 38 -4.03 -24.44 25.71
C PHE A 38 -4.38 -23.25 26.61
N ASP A 39 -5.17 -23.52 27.64
CA ASP A 39 -5.53 -22.59 28.71
C ASP A 39 -6.17 -21.30 28.17
N GLU A 40 -5.69 -20.11 28.56
CA GLU A 40 -6.21 -18.81 28.14
C GLU A 40 -6.05 -18.60 26.63
N ASP A 41 -4.95 -19.05 26.03
CA ASP A 41 -4.73 -18.97 24.60
C ASP A 41 -5.80 -19.76 23.82
N ALA A 42 -6.21 -20.93 24.32
CA ALA A 42 -7.26 -21.71 23.68
C ALA A 42 -8.63 -21.04 23.76
N VAL A 43 -8.97 -20.44 24.90
CA VAL A 43 -10.23 -19.69 25.06
C VAL A 43 -10.26 -18.47 24.13
N LEU A 44 -9.17 -17.72 24.10
CA LEU A 44 -9.04 -16.55 23.24
C LEU A 44 -9.12 -16.93 21.76
N ALA A 45 -8.28 -17.87 21.32
CA ALA A 45 -8.24 -18.31 19.92
C ALA A 45 -9.57 -18.97 19.47
N SER A 46 -10.21 -19.74 20.33
CA SER A 46 -11.54 -20.31 20.04
C SER A 46 -12.57 -19.22 19.73
N ARG A 47 -12.59 -18.14 20.53
CA ARG A 47 -13.51 -17.01 20.34
C ARG A 47 -13.19 -16.22 19.07
N GLU A 48 -11.92 -15.90 18.86
CA GLU A 48 -11.50 -15.01 17.77
C GLU A 48 -11.50 -15.69 16.38
N LEU A 49 -11.35 -17.03 16.37
CA LEU A 49 -11.25 -17.83 15.15
C LEU A 49 -12.47 -18.72 14.88
N ASP A 50 -13.48 -18.71 15.77
CA ASP A 50 -14.65 -19.59 15.72
C ASP A 50 -14.27 -21.10 15.75
N LEU A 51 -13.27 -21.45 16.58
CA LEU A 51 -12.82 -22.83 16.74
C LEU A 51 -13.56 -23.52 17.88
N THR A 52 -13.78 -24.84 17.74
CA THR A 52 -14.37 -25.65 18.80
C THR A 52 -13.40 -25.74 19.97
N LEU A 53 -13.82 -25.26 21.14
CA LEU A 53 -13.08 -25.46 22.38
C LEU A 53 -13.33 -26.91 22.90
N THR A 54 -12.24 -27.61 23.12
CA THR A 54 -12.26 -29.03 23.56
C THR A 54 -11.33 -29.22 24.76
N THR A 55 -11.18 -30.46 25.21
CA THR A 55 -10.26 -30.82 26.30
C THR A 55 -9.70 -32.24 26.10
N ARG A 56 -8.44 -32.43 26.47
CA ARG A 56 -7.82 -33.76 26.50
C ARG A 56 -8.19 -34.53 27.78
N ASP A 57 -8.56 -33.83 28.85
CA ASP A 57 -8.83 -34.39 30.18
C ASP A 57 -10.33 -34.73 30.38
N ARG A 58 -10.96 -35.44 29.44
CA ARG A 58 -12.42 -35.71 29.43
C ARG A 58 -12.93 -36.46 30.69
N ASN A 59 -12.03 -37.15 31.40
CA ASN A 59 -12.38 -37.95 32.60
C ASN A 59 -12.27 -37.14 33.90
N LYS A 60 -11.86 -35.86 33.85
CA LYS A 60 -11.77 -34.98 35.02
C LYS A 60 -13.02 -34.12 35.18
N SER A 61 -13.23 -33.57 36.38
CA SER A 61 -14.29 -32.60 36.62
C SER A 61 -14.17 -31.39 35.69
N LYS A 62 -15.27 -30.72 35.36
CA LYS A 62 -15.27 -29.57 34.46
C LYS A 62 -14.30 -28.46 34.88
N GLU A 63 -14.11 -28.29 36.19
CA GLU A 63 -13.20 -27.27 36.75
C GLU A 63 -11.73 -27.68 36.67
N GLU A 64 -11.43 -28.95 36.50
CA GLU A 64 -10.07 -29.49 36.35
C GLU A 64 -9.68 -29.76 34.89
N GLN A 65 -10.62 -29.61 33.96
CA GLN A 65 -10.37 -29.78 32.53
C GLN A 65 -9.57 -28.63 31.98
N THR A 66 -8.60 -28.94 31.15
CA THR A 66 -7.77 -27.94 30.45
C THR A 66 -8.42 -27.58 29.14
N PRO A 67 -8.82 -26.31 28.91
CA PRO A 67 -9.26 -25.85 27.62
C PRO A 67 -8.20 -26.05 26.54
N MET A 68 -8.59 -26.50 25.37
CA MET A 68 -7.72 -26.75 24.22
C MET A 68 -8.49 -26.47 22.93
N CYS A 69 -7.84 -25.84 21.96
CA CYS A 69 -8.28 -25.84 20.57
C CYS A 69 -7.07 -26.03 19.65
N GLY A 70 -7.30 -26.34 18.38
CA GLY A 70 -6.21 -26.57 17.45
C GLY A 70 -6.61 -26.37 16.01
N VAL A 71 -5.60 -26.07 15.18
CA VAL A 71 -5.74 -25.87 13.73
C VAL A 71 -4.77 -26.77 12.98
N PRO A 72 -5.13 -27.29 11.79
CA PRO A 72 -4.21 -28.07 10.97
C PRO A 72 -3.02 -27.22 10.52
N TYR A 73 -1.82 -27.78 10.56
CA TYR A 73 -0.60 -27.03 10.26
C TYR A 73 -0.56 -26.48 8.81
N HIS A 74 -1.10 -27.24 7.87
CA HIS A 74 -1.10 -26.86 6.45
C HIS A 74 -2.02 -25.69 6.11
N SER A 75 -2.94 -25.32 7.01
CA SER A 75 -3.88 -24.20 6.85
C SER A 75 -3.67 -23.09 7.89
N VAL A 76 -2.61 -23.17 8.68
CA VAL A 76 -2.35 -22.28 9.82
C VAL A 76 -2.28 -20.80 9.45
N ASP A 77 -1.73 -20.47 8.28
CA ASP A 77 -1.51 -19.08 7.85
C ASP A 77 -2.81 -18.27 7.79
N ALA A 78 -3.91 -18.87 7.35
CA ALA A 78 -5.22 -18.20 7.33
C ALA A 78 -5.74 -17.86 8.74
N TYR A 79 -5.44 -18.69 9.72
CA TYR A 79 -5.82 -18.45 11.12
C TYR A 79 -4.92 -17.40 11.78
N ILE A 80 -3.61 -17.46 11.52
CA ILE A 80 -2.65 -16.45 11.97
C ILE A 80 -3.04 -15.08 11.40
N ALA A 81 -3.35 -15.01 10.11
CA ALA A 81 -3.79 -13.78 9.46
C ALA A 81 -4.96 -13.09 10.19
N ARG A 82 -5.98 -13.86 10.58
CA ARG A 82 -7.16 -13.35 11.30
C ARG A 82 -6.80 -12.80 12.69
N LEU A 83 -5.89 -13.45 13.41
CA LEU A 83 -5.44 -12.97 14.73
C LEU A 83 -4.58 -11.73 14.60
N VAL A 84 -3.61 -11.73 13.67
CA VAL A 84 -2.68 -10.61 13.45
C VAL A 84 -3.43 -9.36 12.97
N GLN A 85 -4.42 -9.50 12.08
CA GLN A 85 -5.29 -8.39 11.65
C GLN A 85 -6.08 -7.76 12.81
N LYS A 86 -6.35 -8.53 13.87
CA LYS A 86 -6.98 -8.03 15.10
C LYS A 86 -5.97 -7.48 16.11
N GLY A 87 -4.68 -7.40 15.75
CA GLY A 87 -3.60 -6.86 16.58
C GLY A 87 -2.97 -7.86 17.56
N TYR A 88 -3.33 -9.16 17.51
CA TYR A 88 -2.70 -10.17 18.36
C TYR A 88 -1.33 -10.59 17.83
N LYS A 89 -0.41 -10.89 18.75
CA LYS A 89 0.87 -11.53 18.46
C LYS A 89 0.71 -13.05 18.51
N VAL A 90 1.31 -13.76 17.56
CA VAL A 90 1.26 -15.21 17.46
C VAL A 90 2.66 -15.79 17.47
N ALA A 91 2.97 -16.56 18.52
CA ALA A 91 4.25 -17.26 18.63
C ALA A 91 4.15 -18.66 18.00
N ILE A 92 4.94 -18.94 16.99
CA ILE A 92 4.95 -20.23 16.29
C ILE A 92 6.03 -21.11 16.90
N CYS A 93 5.61 -22.20 17.51
CA CYS A 93 6.48 -23.17 18.18
C CYS A 93 6.54 -24.46 17.38
N GLU A 94 7.72 -24.78 16.85
CA GLU A 94 7.97 -25.96 16.02
C GLU A 94 8.71 -27.07 16.76
N GLN A 95 8.65 -28.27 16.21
CA GLN A 95 9.44 -29.42 16.65
C GLN A 95 10.87 -29.28 16.10
N MET A 96 11.83 -29.14 17.01
CA MET A 96 13.26 -28.96 16.67
C MET A 96 13.96 -30.29 16.40
N THR A 97 13.45 -31.39 16.96
CA THR A 97 13.96 -32.75 16.76
C THR A 97 12.94 -33.61 16.01
N ASP A 98 13.43 -34.54 15.17
CA ASP A 98 12.57 -35.43 14.42
C ASP A 98 11.86 -36.41 15.36
N PRO A 99 10.50 -36.47 15.35
CA PRO A 99 9.73 -37.42 16.16
C PRO A 99 10.03 -38.89 15.86
N ALA A 100 10.46 -39.19 14.62
CA ALA A 100 10.76 -40.59 14.21
C ALA A 100 12.05 -41.11 14.81
N THR A 101 13.03 -40.25 15.09
CA THR A 101 14.36 -40.61 15.59
C THR A 101 14.54 -40.35 17.09
N THR A 102 13.67 -39.55 17.70
CA THR A 102 13.80 -39.10 19.09
C THR A 102 13.21 -40.13 20.07
N LYS A 103 14.05 -40.75 20.93
CA LYS A 103 13.62 -41.56 22.06
C LYS A 103 13.26 -40.63 23.25
N GLY A 104 11.97 -40.27 23.37
CA GLY A 104 11.51 -39.44 24.47
C GLY A 104 10.63 -38.26 24.04
N LEU A 105 10.69 -37.15 24.79
CA LEU A 105 9.95 -35.94 24.48
C LEU A 105 10.64 -35.18 23.35
N VAL A 106 9.92 -34.91 22.27
CA VAL A 106 10.38 -34.07 21.16
C VAL A 106 10.61 -32.66 21.67
N GLU A 107 11.79 -32.13 21.42
CA GLU A 107 12.14 -30.75 21.78
C GLU A 107 11.42 -29.76 20.87
N ARG A 108 10.91 -28.68 21.46
CA ARG A 108 10.18 -27.62 20.74
C ARG A 108 10.67 -26.27 21.19
N ASP A 109 10.75 -25.35 20.25
CA ASP A 109 11.08 -23.95 20.54
C ASP A 109 10.35 -23.02 19.57
N ILE A 110 10.30 -21.72 19.92
CA ILE A 110 9.70 -20.70 19.07
C ILE A 110 10.65 -20.40 17.93
N THR A 111 10.16 -20.62 16.71
CA THR A 111 10.89 -20.30 15.48
C THR A 111 10.68 -18.86 15.05
N ARG A 112 9.51 -18.27 15.33
CA ARG A 112 9.21 -16.87 15.08
C ARG A 112 7.96 -16.42 15.83
N ILE A 113 7.84 -15.08 16.02
CA ILE A 113 6.65 -14.44 16.53
C ILE A 113 6.11 -13.53 15.42
N VAL A 114 4.89 -13.79 14.98
CA VAL A 114 4.21 -13.01 13.94
C VAL A 114 3.39 -11.91 14.60
N THR A 115 3.64 -10.68 14.17
CA THR A 115 2.95 -9.47 14.62
C THR A 115 2.47 -8.66 13.42
N PRO A 116 1.60 -7.65 13.56
CA PRO A 116 1.13 -6.84 12.41
C PRO A 116 2.24 -6.28 11.53
N GLY A 117 3.38 -5.87 12.12
CA GLY A 117 4.53 -5.29 11.41
C GLY A 117 5.54 -6.31 10.89
N THR A 118 5.43 -7.60 11.26
CA THR A 118 6.42 -8.63 10.92
C THR A 118 5.92 -9.73 9.99
N VAL A 119 4.79 -9.50 9.34
CA VAL A 119 4.19 -10.43 8.36
C VAL A 119 5.06 -10.53 7.11
N THR A 120 5.29 -11.75 6.64
CA THR A 120 6.04 -12.08 5.40
C THR A 120 5.24 -12.94 4.40
N GLU A 121 4.16 -13.58 4.86
CA GLU A 121 3.31 -14.44 4.05
C GLU A 121 2.46 -13.64 3.08
N SER A 122 2.46 -14.04 1.80
CA SER A 122 1.73 -13.32 0.74
C SER A 122 0.22 -13.26 0.97
N CYS A 123 -0.38 -14.27 1.62
CA CYS A 123 -1.81 -14.28 1.94
C CYS A 123 -2.22 -13.27 3.01
N MET A 124 -1.25 -12.72 3.76
CA MET A 124 -1.46 -11.75 4.83
C MET A 124 -1.13 -10.32 4.40
N LEU A 125 -0.48 -10.14 3.26
CA LEU A 125 0.03 -8.87 2.75
C LEU A 125 -0.79 -8.36 1.58
N GLU A 126 -1.03 -7.05 1.52
CA GLU A 126 -1.50 -6.39 0.31
C GLU A 126 -0.34 -6.32 -0.70
N GLU A 127 -0.54 -6.81 -1.94
CA GLU A 127 0.54 -6.90 -2.93
C GLU A 127 1.19 -5.54 -3.25
N ARG A 128 0.38 -4.49 -3.37
CA ARG A 128 0.79 -3.15 -3.81
C ARG A 128 0.97 -2.15 -2.67
N LYS A 129 1.16 -2.64 -1.44
CA LYS A 129 1.39 -1.83 -0.24
C LYS A 129 2.52 -2.42 0.58
N ASN A 130 3.40 -1.56 1.09
CA ASN A 130 4.41 -1.94 2.08
C ASN A 130 3.76 -2.18 3.44
N ASN A 131 4.36 -3.06 4.24
CA ASN A 131 3.94 -3.38 5.60
C ASN A 131 5.01 -2.94 6.58
N TYR A 132 4.97 -1.68 7.00
CA TYR A 132 6.02 -1.12 7.85
C TYR A 132 5.84 -1.47 9.32
N PHE A 133 6.93 -1.88 9.96
CA PHE A 133 7.16 -1.76 11.38
C PHE A 133 7.99 -0.51 11.64
N ALA A 134 7.56 0.36 12.56
CA ALA A 134 8.26 1.59 12.89
C ALA A 134 8.79 1.58 14.31
N CYS A 135 9.84 2.37 14.55
CA CYS A 135 10.30 2.70 15.88
C CYS A 135 10.29 4.22 16.06
N LEU A 136 9.67 4.68 17.16
CA LEU A 136 9.66 6.08 17.60
C LEU A 136 10.46 6.21 18.90
N TYR A 137 11.56 6.93 18.84
CA TYR A 137 12.40 7.24 19.99
C TYR A 137 12.44 8.74 20.26
N GLY A 138 12.19 9.14 21.51
CA GLY A 138 12.22 10.54 21.94
C GLY A 138 13.38 10.85 22.89
N ALA A 139 14.18 11.90 22.57
CA ALA A 139 15.26 12.43 23.40
C ALA A 139 15.52 13.90 23.06
N GLY A 140 14.57 14.79 23.35
CA GLY A 140 14.60 16.20 22.91
C GLY A 140 14.26 16.39 21.44
N LYS A 141 14.72 15.51 20.56
CA LYS A 141 14.27 15.31 19.18
C LYS A 141 13.68 13.91 19.05
N TYR A 142 13.08 13.63 17.90
CA TYR A 142 12.46 12.34 17.63
C TYR A 142 13.25 11.58 16.56
N GLY A 143 13.78 10.41 16.91
CA GLY A 143 14.32 9.44 15.97
C GLY A 143 13.21 8.53 15.47
N LEU A 144 13.10 8.37 14.16
CA LEU A 144 12.18 7.46 13.51
C LEU A 144 12.94 6.46 12.64
N ALA A 145 12.55 5.21 12.72
CA ALA A 145 13.00 4.17 11.82
C ALA A 145 11.80 3.37 11.31
N PHE A 146 11.85 2.95 10.05
CA PHE A 146 10.79 2.20 9.38
C PHE A 146 11.38 1.03 8.63
N CYS A 147 10.86 -0.17 8.84
CA CYS A 147 11.28 -1.37 8.12
C CYS A 147 10.09 -2.15 7.59
N ASP A 148 10.13 -2.54 6.34
CA ASP A 148 9.26 -3.56 5.78
C ASP A 148 10.06 -4.86 5.59
N ILE A 149 9.86 -5.81 6.49
CA ILE A 149 10.56 -7.10 6.45
C ILE A 149 10.27 -7.84 5.14
N SER A 150 9.06 -7.69 4.58
CA SER A 150 8.64 -8.44 3.40
C SER A 150 9.39 -8.02 2.12
N THR A 151 9.96 -6.81 2.09
CA THR A 151 10.72 -6.26 0.95
C THR A 151 12.18 -5.97 1.28
N GLY A 152 12.53 -5.93 2.56
CA GLY A 152 13.88 -5.64 3.04
C GLY A 152 14.26 -4.16 3.03
N VAL A 153 13.33 -3.25 2.83
CA VAL A 153 13.59 -1.80 2.88
C VAL A 153 13.68 -1.30 4.32
N PHE A 154 14.66 -0.43 4.61
CA PHE A 154 14.87 0.15 5.92
C PHE A 154 15.23 1.63 5.82
N TYR A 155 14.40 2.50 6.42
CA TYR A 155 14.55 3.95 6.43
C TYR A 155 14.79 4.47 7.84
N ALA A 156 15.56 5.56 7.95
CA ALA A 156 15.74 6.29 9.21
C ALA A 156 15.72 7.80 8.98
N THR A 157 15.21 8.55 9.95
CA THR A 157 15.21 10.01 9.96
C THR A 157 15.20 10.57 11.38
N VAL A 158 15.51 11.87 11.51
CA VAL A 158 15.38 12.64 12.75
C VAL A 158 14.42 13.78 12.50
N CYS A 159 13.40 13.90 13.33
CA CYS A 159 12.43 14.97 13.33
C CYS A 159 12.73 15.96 14.46
N ALA A 160 12.67 17.25 14.18
CA ALA A 160 12.95 18.30 15.13
C ALA A 160 11.85 18.45 16.20
N ASP A 161 10.60 18.16 15.80
CA ASP A 161 9.42 18.36 16.64
C ASP A 161 8.37 17.27 16.42
N GLU A 162 7.39 17.23 17.30
CA GLU A 162 6.30 16.27 17.32
C GLU A 162 5.44 16.29 16.04
N PRO A 163 4.99 17.44 15.49
CA PRO A 163 4.20 17.47 14.26
C PRO A 163 4.91 16.89 13.04
N THR A 164 6.23 17.13 12.95
CA THR A 164 7.06 16.53 11.87
C THR A 164 7.14 15.02 12.04
N ALA A 165 7.30 14.53 13.28
CA ALA A 165 7.32 13.09 13.55
C ALA A 165 5.96 12.44 13.25
N ILE A 166 4.85 13.09 13.60
CA ILE A 166 3.50 12.65 13.26
C ILE A 166 3.28 12.61 11.73
N SER A 167 3.77 13.62 11.01
CA SER A 167 3.69 13.65 9.54
C SER A 167 4.45 12.48 8.90
N GLU A 168 5.63 12.14 9.41
CA GLU A 168 6.41 10.99 8.94
C GLU A 168 5.74 9.65 9.26
N LEU A 169 5.19 9.48 10.48
CA LEU A 169 4.38 8.30 10.82
C LEU A 169 3.19 8.15 9.86
N GLY A 170 2.52 9.27 9.55
CA GLY A 170 1.43 9.27 8.58
C GLY A 170 1.86 8.95 7.15
N ARG A 171 3.08 9.34 6.75
CA ARG A 171 3.66 9.04 5.44
C ARG A 171 3.86 7.55 5.24
N PHE A 172 4.41 6.87 6.22
CA PHE A 172 4.67 5.43 6.13
C PHE A 172 3.47 4.58 6.54
N ALA A 173 2.54 5.13 7.33
CA ALA A 173 1.36 4.44 7.86
C ALA A 173 1.69 3.02 8.35
N PRO A 174 2.57 2.88 9.38
CA PRO A 174 3.04 1.60 9.86
C PRO A 174 1.90 0.77 10.45
N ALA A 175 1.99 -0.56 10.26
CA ALA A 175 1.07 -1.50 10.90
C ALA A 175 1.37 -1.69 12.39
N GLU A 176 2.63 -1.47 12.77
CA GLU A 176 3.12 -1.65 14.14
C GLU A 176 4.17 -0.61 14.48
N VAL A 177 4.16 -0.12 15.71
CA VAL A 177 5.11 0.88 16.22
C VAL A 177 5.67 0.42 17.57
N LEU A 178 7.00 0.42 17.70
CA LEU A 178 7.70 0.38 18.96
C LEU A 178 7.98 1.82 19.40
N ARG A 179 7.57 2.23 20.60
CA ARG A 179 7.88 3.57 21.12
C ARG A 179 8.54 3.52 22.48
N PHE A 180 9.51 4.40 22.69
CA PHE A 180 10.19 4.55 23.97
C PHE A 180 10.94 5.89 24.06
N GLY A 181 11.33 6.28 25.28
CA GLY A 181 12.01 7.53 25.52
C GLY A 181 11.10 8.63 26.03
N GLU A 182 11.48 9.88 25.81
CA GLU A 182 10.79 11.06 26.35
C GLU A 182 9.76 11.59 25.36
N ASN A 183 8.62 12.05 25.88
CA ASN A 183 7.57 12.74 25.12
C ASN A 183 7.00 11.95 23.90
N VAL A 184 7.02 10.62 23.95
CA VAL A 184 6.49 9.75 22.87
C VAL A 184 5.05 9.28 23.12
N SER A 185 4.52 9.51 24.34
CA SER A 185 3.15 9.15 24.75
C SER A 185 2.32 10.40 25.01
N THR A 186 2.39 11.37 24.07
CA THR A 186 1.54 12.57 24.11
C THR A 186 0.16 12.27 23.52
N ALA A 187 -0.83 13.10 23.85
CA ALA A 187 -2.17 12.97 23.30
C ALA A 187 -2.19 13.02 21.75
N ALA A 188 -1.28 13.77 21.12
CA ALA A 188 -1.16 13.87 19.67
C ALA A 188 -0.60 12.59 19.05
N PHE A 189 0.42 11.97 19.67
CA PHE A 189 0.91 10.66 19.22
C PHE A 189 -0.15 9.57 19.42
N ASP A 190 -0.82 9.54 20.58
CA ASP A 190 -1.87 8.56 20.86
C ASP A 190 -3.03 8.67 19.88
N ASP A 191 -3.51 9.90 19.61
CA ASP A 191 -4.54 10.11 18.59
C ASP A 191 -4.09 9.61 17.21
N THR A 192 -2.86 9.94 16.82
CA THR A 192 -2.30 9.52 15.53
C THR A 192 -2.18 8.00 15.42
N LEU A 193 -1.55 7.36 16.39
CA LEU A 193 -1.23 5.94 16.33
C LEU A 193 -2.48 5.07 16.50
N PHE A 194 -3.32 5.35 17.48
CA PHE A 194 -4.47 4.49 17.80
C PHE A 194 -5.71 4.80 16.97
N ARG A 195 -6.00 6.08 16.68
CA ARG A 195 -7.25 6.46 16.01
C ARG A 195 -7.09 6.67 14.52
N ARG A 196 -6.07 7.46 14.10
CA ARG A 196 -5.91 7.81 12.68
C ARG A 196 -5.28 6.68 11.87
N LEU A 197 -4.21 6.06 12.39
CA LEU A 197 -3.47 5.00 11.72
C LEU A 197 -3.92 3.59 12.14
N SER A 198 -4.56 3.45 13.29
CA SER A 198 -5.00 2.16 13.87
C SER A 198 -3.87 1.14 13.97
N CYS A 199 -2.65 1.60 14.32
CA CYS A 199 -1.49 0.73 14.44
C CYS A 199 -1.43 0.00 15.78
N CYS A 200 -0.79 -1.17 15.78
CA CYS A 200 -0.40 -1.86 17.00
C CYS A 200 0.78 -1.13 17.64
N VAL A 201 0.69 -0.78 18.94
CA VAL A 201 1.74 -0.04 19.63
C VAL A 201 2.36 -0.91 20.72
N ASN A 202 3.69 -1.02 20.69
CA ASN A 202 4.49 -1.69 21.71
C ASN A 202 5.27 -0.65 22.49
N GLU A 203 5.20 -0.74 23.83
CA GLU A 203 6.00 0.11 24.71
C GLU A 203 7.36 -0.54 24.96
N GLY A 204 8.43 0.22 24.75
CA GLY A 204 9.78 -0.17 25.10
C GLY A 204 10.31 0.62 26.30
N SER A 205 11.42 0.17 26.86
CA SER A 205 12.16 0.93 27.86
C SER A 205 13.57 1.25 27.35
N ARG A 206 14.13 2.39 27.78
CA ARG A 206 15.50 2.76 27.42
C ARG A 206 16.54 1.75 27.92
N GLU A 207 16.25 1.07 29.02
CA GLU A 207 17.11 0.05 29.63
C GLU A 207 17.20 -1.20 28.75
N SER A 208 16.15 -1.49 27.97
CA SER A 208 16.12 -2.62 27.02
C SER A 208 16.99 -2.37 25.79
N PHE A 209 17.42 -1.13 25.52
CA PHE A 209 18.16 -0.73 24.33
C PHE A 209 19.37 0.15 24.71
N PRO A 210 20.47 -0.42 25.26
CA PRO A 210 21.69 0.35 25.56
C PRO A 210 22.28 0.94 24.27
N GLY A 211 22.65 2.23 24.29
CA GLY A 211 23.07 2.96 23.09
C GLY A 211 24.29 2.36 22.37
N GLU A 212 25.32 1.94 23.14
CA GLU A 212 26.51 1.29 22.57
C GLU A 212 26.18 -0.04 21.89
N ASP A 213 25.23 -0.83 22.43
CA ASP A 213 24.79 -2.07 21.82
C ASP A 213 24.04 -1.82 20.51
N MET A 214 23.24 -0.73 20.44
CA MET A 214 22.50 -0.35 19.23
C MET A 214 23.44 0.09 18.11
N GLU A 215 24.49 0.85 18.41
CA GLU A 215 25.53 1.23 17.45
C GLU A 215 26.27 0.00 16.92
N ASN A 216 26.73 -0.87 17.80
CA ASN A 216 27.45 -2.09 17.45
C ASN A 216 26.57 -3.04 16.63
N LEU A 217 25.27 -3.16 16.96
CA LEU A 217 24.32 -3.97 16.23
C LEU A 217 24.15 -3.50 14.78
N LEU A 218 24.00 -2.19 14.57
CA LEU A 218 23.88 -1.61 13.24
C LEU A 218 25.15 -1.83 12.42
N GLN A 219 26.33 -1.52 12.97
CA GLN A 219 27.60 -1.70 12.27
C GLN A 219 27.86 -3.18 11.93
N THR A 220 27.58 -4.09 12.84
CA THR A 220 27.76 -5.53 12.61
C THR A 220 26.78 -6.06 11.58
N HIS A 221 25.52 -5.61 11.62
CA HIS A 221 24.49 -6.11 10.71
C HIS A 221 24.73 -5.65 9.26
N PHE A 222 25.04 -4.36 9.07
CA PHE A 222 25.26 -3.82 7.72
C PHE A 222 26.70 -4.00 7.22
N GLY A 223 27.66 -4.33 8.10
CA GLY A 223 29.08 -4.38 7.75
C GLY A 223 29.68 -3.03 7.39
N LEU A 224 29.07 -1.93 7.85
CA LEU A 224 29.41 -0.55 7.51
C LEU A 224 29.59 0.29 8.79
N SER A 225 30.46 1.30 8.71
CA SER A 225 30.59 2.29 9.79
C SER A 225 29.37 3.22 9.85
N LEU A 226 29.12 3.88 10.99
CA LEU A 226 28.04 4.88 11.12
C LEU A 226 28.15 6.01 10.10
N SER A 227 29.38 6.39 9.69
CA SER A 227 29.58 7.40 8.64
C SER A 227 29.13 6.93 7.26
N GLN A 228 29.36 5.67 6.94
CA GLN A 228 28.90 5.09 5.67
C GLN A 228 27.39 4.86 5.64
N LEU A 229 26.77 4.64 6.81
CA LEU A 229 25.31 4.58 6.99
C LEU A 229 24.66 5.98 7.01
N GLY A 230 25.45 7.07 7.03
CA GLY A 230 24.94 8.45 7.14
C GLY A 230 24.39 8.82 8.51
N LEU A 231 24.72 8.05 9.58
CA LEU A 231 24.16 8.22 10.92
C LEU A 231 25.09 8.97 11.89
N THR A 232 26.24 9.43 11.45
CA THR A 232 27.21 10.13 12.31
C THR A 232 26.60 11.38 12.95
N GLY A 233 26.64 11.47 14.28
CA GLY A 233 26.09 12.62 15.02
C GLY A 233 24.55 12.66 15.09
N LEU A 234 23.89 11.55 14.84
CA LEU A 234 22.43 11.40 14.87
C LEU A 234 22.00 10.33 15.89
N PRO A 235 22.21 10.57 17.20
CA PRO A 235 21.96 9.57 18.24
C PRO A 235 20.50 9.09 18.24
N GLU A 236 19.53 9.95 17.92
CA GLU A 236 18.12 9.59 17.88
C GLU A 236 17.83 8.59 16.74
N ALA A 237 18.42 8.79 15.57
CA ALA A 237 18.26 7.85 14.44
C ALA A 237 18.95 6.52 14.71
N ILE A 238 20.13 6.53 15.36
CA ILE A 238 20.86 5.32 15.78
C ILE A 238 20.00 4.51 16.75
N MET A 239 19.47 5.17 17.78
CA MET A 239 18.63 4.51 18.78
C MET A 239 17.36 3.91 18.16
N ALA A 240 16.65 4.68 17.35
CA ALA A 240 15.43 4.19 16.69
C ALA A 240 15.72 3.01 15.76
N SER A 241 16.77 3.11 14.92
CA SER A 241 17.16 2.06 13.97
C SER A 241 17.68 0.81 14.66
N GLY A 242 18.54 0.97 15.66
CA GLY A 242 19.10 -0.13 16.44
C GLY A 242 18.02 -0.89 17.21
N ALA A 243 17.14 -0.17 17.91
CA ALA A 243 16.02 -0.77 18.65
C ALA A 243 15.04 -1.50 17.73
N LEU A 244 14.73 -0.93 16.55
CA LEU A 244 13.90 -1.60 15.56
C LEU A 244 14.55 -2.90 15.07
N LEU A 245 15.81 -2.85 14.66
CA LEU A 245 16.55 -4.02 14.19
C LEU A 245 16.68 -5.10 15.28
N HIS A 246 16.97 -4.71 16.51
CA HIS A 246 17.02 -5.61 17.68
C HIS A 246 15.69 -6.33 17.88
N THR A 247 14.59 -5.57 17.87
CA THR A 247 13.23 -6.11 18.04
C THR A 247 12.87 -7.06 16.92
N LEU A 248 13.14 -6.68 15.66
CA LEU A 248 12.87 -7.53 14.51
C LEU A 248 13.65 -8.86 14.55
N LYS A 249 14.94 -8.83 14.92
CA LYS A 249 15.75 -10.05 15.13
C LYS A 249 15.19 -10.93 16.25
N SER A 250 14.73 -10.33 17.34
CA SER A 250 14.15 -11.07 18.47
C SER A 250 12.83 -11.75 18.10
N LEU A 251 11.99 -11.11 17.27
CA LEU A 251 10.71 -11.63 16.81
C LEU A 251 10.88 -12.71 15.73
N GLN A 252 11.77 -12.50 14.78
CA GLN A 252 11.97 -13.40 13.64
C GLN A 252 12.94 -14.55 13.93
N LYS A 253 13.71 -14.49 15.02
CA LYS A 253 14.70 -15.51 15.42
C LYS A 253 15.70 -15.87 14.31
N ASN A 254 15.98 -14.91 13.40
CA ASN A 254 16.93 -15.06 12.31
C ASN A 254 17.78 -13.81 12.12
N ASP A 255 18.80 -13.87 11.26
CA ASP A 255 19.77 -12.78 11.09
C ASP A 255 19.26 -11.60 10.26
N LEU A 256 18.07 -11.71 9.64
CA LEU A 256 17.50 -10.70 8.72
C LEU A 256 18.47 -10.28 7.61
N SER A 257 19.24 -11.23 7.06
CA SER A 257 20.30 -10.99 6.08
C SER A 257 19.81 -10.37 4.74
N HIS A 258 18.52 -10.36 4.50
CA HIS A 258 17.89 -9.69 3.35
C HIS A 258 17.74 -8.18 3.54
N ILE A 259 17.78 -7.67 4.78
CA ILE A 259 17.83 -6.23 5.07
C ILE A 259 19.28 -5.80 4.99
N ARG A 260 19.69 -5.30 3.81
CA ARG A 260 21.11 -5.05 3.49
C ARG A 260 21.50 -3.59 3.49
N SER A 261 20.53 -2.67 3.48
CA SER A 261 20.77 -1.24 3.45
C SER A 261 19.83 -0.52 4.40
N LEU A 262 20.36 0.54 5.01
CA LEU A 262 19.60 1.53 5.74
C LEU A 262 19.76 2.86 5.00
N GLU A 263 18.63 3.46 4.63
CA GLU A 263 18.59 4.76 3.98
C GLU A 263 18.23 5.84 5.02
N TYR A 264 19.23 6.64 5.40
CA TYR A 264 18.95 7.86 6.15
C TYR A 264 18.51 8.97 5.21
N TYR A 265 17.39 9.62 5.52
CA TYR A 265 16.90 10.77 4.77
C TYR A 265 16.57 11.95 5.69
N THR A 266 16.68 13.16 5.16
CA THR A 266 16.25 14.38 5.84
C THR A 266 14.80 14.71 5.45
N THR A 267 14.00 15.16 6.40
CA THR A 267 12.59 15.51 6.18
C THR A 267 12.39 16.56 5.08
N GLY A 268 13.34 17.50 4.91
CA GLY A 268 13.29 18.56 3.88
C GLY A 268 13.63 18.14 2.45
N LYS A 269 13.89 16.86 2.15
CA LYS A 269 14.20 16.38 0.79
C LYS A 269 12.95 16.26 -0.09
N PHE A 270 11.78 16.08 0.51
CA PHE A 270 10.49 15.87 -0.17
C PHE A 270 9.50 16.96 0.23
N MET A 271 8.49 17.19 -0.63
CA MET A 271 7.34 18.00 -0.27
C MET A 271 6.68 17.46 1.00
N GLU A 272 6.47 18.33 1.97
CA GLU A 272 5.78 17.94 3.20
C GLU A 272 4.26 17.99 3.00
N LEU A 273 3.63 16.89 3.37
CA LEU A 273 2.18 16.70 3.36
C LEU A 273 1.78 16.18 4.74
N ASP A 274 1.04 16.94 5.50
CA ASP A 274 0.51 16.47 6.78
C ASP A 274 -0.58 15.39 6.60
N LEU A 275 -0.97 14.75 7.69
CA LEU A 275 -2.00 13.70 7.67
C LEU A 275 -3.33 14.20 7.12
N ASP A 276 -3.72 15.41 7.50
CA ASP A 276 -4.99 15.99 7.08
C ASP A 276 -4.98 16.34 5.59
N THR A 277 -3.88 16.86 5.07
CA THR A 277 -3.70 17.12 3.63
C THR A 277 -3.75 15.83 2.80
N ARG A 278 -3.07 14.77 3.24
CA ARG A 278 -3.12 13.45 2.56
C ARG A 278 -4.54 12.91 2.48
N ARG A 279 -5.27 13.00 3.59
CA ARG A 279 -6.66 12.58 3.71
C ARG A 279 -7.59 13.47 2.88
N ASN A 280 -7.46 14.80 2.97
CA ASN A 280 -8.31 15.76 2.28
C ASN A 280 -8.14 15.72 0.77
N LEU A 281 -6.92 15.41 0.28
CA LEU A 281 -6.63 15.22 -1.15
C LEU A 281 -6.93 13.79 -1.63
N GLU A 282 -7.32 12.89 -0.75
CA GLU A 282 -7.63 11.48 -1.06
C GLU A 282 -6.52 10.81 -1.91
N LEU A 283 -5.27 10.95 -1.46
CA LEU A 283 -4.12 10.53 -2.25
C LEU A 283 -4.10 9.03 -2.52
N VAL A 284 -4.28 8.21 -1.50
CA VAL A 284 -4.14 6.74 -1.58
C VAL A 284 -5.44 5.98 -1.33
N GLU A 285 -6.37 6.61 -0.62
CA GLU A 285 -7.68 6.05 -0.28
C GLU A 285 -8.73 7.17 -0.13
N THR A 286 -10.01 6.84 -0.24
CA THR A 286 -11.10 7.79 -0.09
C THR A 286 -11.38 8.07 1.39
N MET A 287 -11.83 9.28 1.71
CA MET A 287 -12.12 9.71 3.10
C MET A 287 -13.23 8.89 3.76
N ARG A 288 -14.26 8.49 3.02
CA ARG A 288 -15.46 7.84 3.56
C ARG A 288 -15.33 6.33 3.67
N SER A 289 -14.99 5.66 2.55
CA SER A 289 -14.97 4.19 2.47
C SER A 289 -13.60 3.59 2.74
N LYS A 290 -12.54 4.43 2.82
CA LYS A 290 -11.14 3.99 2.91
C LYS A 290 -10.75 2.99 1.80
N GLU A 291 -11.35 3.15 0.63
CA GLU A 291 -11.07 2.33 -0.55
C GLU A 291 -10.07 3.02 -1.47
N LYS A 292 -9.28 2.23 -2.16
CA LYS A 292 -8.38 2.73 -3.23
C LYS A 292 -9.17 3.34 -4.39
N LYS A 293 -10.32 2.75 -4.76
CA LYS A 293 -11.16 3.24 -5.87
C LYS A 293 -11.74 4.61 -5.54
N GLY A 294 -11.46 5.60 -6.38
CA GLY A 294 -11.84 6.99 -6.15
C GLY A 294 -10.72 7.85 -5.54
N SER A 295 -9.53 7.28 -5.29
CA SER A 295 -8.35 8.04 -4.88
C SER A 295 -7.48 8.48 -6.05
N VAL A 296 -6.50 9.34 -5.80
CA VAL A 296 -5.51 9.74 -6.81
C VAL A 296 -4.68 8.54 -7.26
N LEU A 297 -4.24 7.71 -6.32
CA LEU A 297 -3.51 6.48 -6.62
C LEU A 297 -4.29 5.55 -7.56
N TRP A 298 -5.60 5.43 -7.39
CA TRP A 298 -6.43 4.61 -8.28
C TRP A 298 -6.42 5.10 -9.74
N VAL A 299 -6.37 6.43 -9.96
CA VAL A 299 -6.28 7.00 -11.30
C VAL A 299 -4.93 6.70 -11.93
N LEU A 300 -3.85 6.86 -11.17
CA LEU A 300 -2.47 6.75 -11.66
C LEU A 300 -1.99 5.30 -11.80
N ASP A 301 -2.49 4.38 -10.96
CA ASP A 301 -1.96 3.01 -10.90
C ASP A 301 -2.44 2.16 -12.07
N LYS A 302 -1.62 2.14 -13.12
CA LYS A 302 -1.66 1.24 -14.26
C LYS A 302 -0.41 0.34 -14.31
N THR A 303 0.30 0.25 -13.18
CA THR A 303 1.49 -0.60 -13.05
C THR A 303 1.13 -2.07 -13.29
N GLN A 304 2.07 -2.82 -13.82
CA GLN A 304 1.91 -4.25 -14.10
C GLN A 304 2.46 -5.12 -12.98
N THR A 305 3.46 -4.62 -12.26
CA THR A 305 4.14 -5.35 -11.18
C THR A 305 3.69 -4.88 -9.80
N ALA A 306 3.73 -5.76 -8.80
CA ALA A 306 3.48 -5.39 -7.41
C ALA A 306 4.52 -4.38 -6.89
N MET A 307 5.79 -4.57 -7.28
CA MET A 307 6.91 -3.67 -6.95
C MET A 307 6.67 -2.26 -7.50
N GLY A 308 6.24 -2.13 -8.77
CA GLY A 308 5.85 -0.86 -9.38
C GLY A 308 4.70 -0.19 -8.65
N GLY A 309 3.69 -0.95 -8.24
CA GLY A 309 2.56 -0.44 -7.45
C GLY A 309 2.99 0.13 -6.09
N ARG A 310 3.90 -0.56 -5.37
CA ARG A 310 4.50 -0.05 -4.12
C ARG A 310 5.32 1.22 -4.34
N MET A 311 6.12 1.24 -5.39
CA MET A 311 6.94 2.40 -5.73
C MET A 311 6.09 3.60 -6.16
N LEU A 312 5.04 3.42 -6.96
CA LEU A 312 4.14 4.51 -7.35
C LEU A 312 3.45 5.13 -6.12
N ARG A 313 2.99 4.30 -5.18
CA ARG A 313 2.45 4.77 -3.91
C ARG A 313 3.48 5.60 -3.14
N SER A 314 4.71 5.11 -3.03
CA SER A 314 5.81 5.83 -2.38
C SER A 314 6.12 7.16 -3.07
N TRP A 315 6.12 7.22 -4.41
CA TRP A 315 6.33 8.48 -5.13
C TRP A 315 5.22 9.50 -4.87
N LEU A 316 3.97 9.05 -4.84
CA LEU A 316 2.82 9.91 -4.54
C LEU A 316 2.87 10.48 -3.12
N GLU A 317 3.38 9.72 -2.17
CA GLU A 317 3.55 10.12 -0.77
C GLU A 317 4.83 10.94 -0.51
N LYS A 318 5.79 10.96 -1.46
CA LYS A 318 7.09 11.63 -1.39
C LYS A 318 7.35 12.49 -2.65
N PRO A 319 6.54 13.54 -2.94
CA PRO A 319 6.81 14.39 -4.10
C PRO A 319 8.18 15.07 -3.97
N LEU A 320 8.89 15.21 -5.07
CA LEU A 320 10.26 15.72 -5.10
C LEU A 320 10.30 17.26 -4.98
N LEU A 321 11.39 17.77 -4.42
CA LEU A 321 11.73 19.20 -4.42
C LEU A 321 12.86 19.54 -5.40
N ASP A 322 13.60 18.57 -5.87
CA ASP A 322 14.68 18.76 -6.83
C ASP A 322 14.13 18.81 -8.26
N ILE A 323 14.25 20.00 -8.88
CA ILE A 323 13.79 20.24 -10.25
C ILE A 323 14.48 19.32 -11.26
N SER A 324 15.76 18.98 -11.04
CA SER A 324 16.51 18.13 -11.95
C SER A 324 15.93 16.72 -11.96
N GLU A 325 15.68 16.15 -10.78
CA GLU A 325 15.08 14.82 -10.65
C GLU A 325 13.66 14.80 -11.23
N ILE A 326 12.86 15.84 -10.97
CA ILE A 326 11.50 15.99 -11.52
C ILE A 326 11.56 16.03 -13.05
N THR A 327 12.44 16.85 -13.62
CA THR A 327 12.59 17.03 -15.06
C THR A 327 13.06 15.74 -15.74
N HIS A 328 13.95 14.98 -15.11
CA HIS A 328 14.38 13.68 -15.61
C HIS A 328 13.21 12.69 -15.69
N ARG A 329 12.31 12.67 -14.67
CA ARG A 329 11.08 11.85 -14.72
C ARG A 329 10.14 12.33 -15.82
N HIS A 330 9.91 13.65 -15.95
CA HIS A 330 9.07 14.21 -17.03
C HIS A 330 9.60 13.84 -18.41
N SER A 331 10.92 13.91 -18.63
CA SER A 331 11.51 13.56 -19.92
C SER A 331 11.40 12.07 -20.24
N ALA A 332 11.47 11.20 -19.21
CA ALA A 332 11.24 9.78 -19.39
C ALA A 332 9.76 9.47 -19.71
N VAL A 333 8.83 10.14 -19.04
CA VAL A 333 7.39 10.01 -19.32
C VAL A 333 7.07 10.53 -20.72
N GLU A 334 7.63 11.68 -21.12
CA GLU A 334 7.44 12.27 -22.47
C GLU A 334 7.85 11.30 -23.57
N GLU A 335 9.04 10.74 -23.49
CA GLU A 335 9.52 9.79 -24.50
C GLU A 335 8.61 8.56 -24.59
N LEU A 336 8.11 8.05 -23.44
CA LEU A 336 7.16 6.94 -23.42
C LEU A 336 5.77 7.35 -23.94
N VAL A 337 5.34 8.60 -23.77
CA VAL A 337 4.10 9.13 -24.34
C VAL A 337 4.20 9.19 -25.87
N GLU A 338 5.29 9.71 -26.41
CA GLU A 338 5.53 9.83 -27.85
C GLU A 338 5.74 8.46 -28.52
N SER A 339 6.37 7.51 -27.82
CA SER A 339 6.75 6.20 -28.34
C SER A 339 5.67 5.15 -28.05
N THR A 340 4.52 5.24 -28.71
CA THR A 340 3.35 4.38 -28.44
C THR A 340 3.65 2.88 -28.54
N VAL A 341 4.47 2.44 -29.50
CA VAL A 341 4.83 1.03 -29.70
C VAL A 341 5.67 0.55 -28.53
N PHE A 342 6.78 1.23 -28.22
CA PHE A 342 7.67 0.82 -27.12
C PHE A 342 6.96 0.85 -25.76
N ARG A 343 6.11 1.87 -25.52
CA ARG A 343 5.28 1.88 -24.29
C ARG A 343 4.37 0.66 -24.21
N GLY A 344 3.71 0.29 -25.31
CA GLY A 344 2.81 -0.88 -25.35
C GLY A 344 3.56 -2.20 -25.10
N GLU A 345 4.68 -2.40 -25.77
CA GLU A 345 5.52 -3.59 -25.62
C GLU A 345 6.18 -3.66 -24.24
N LEU A 346 6.67 -2.54 -23.70
CA LEU A 346 7.19 -2.46 -22.33
C LEU A 346 6.12 -2.85 -21.30
N THR A 347 4.90 -2.31 -21.46
CA THR A 347 3.76 -2.67 -20.60
C THR A 347 3.45 -4.16 -20.66
N GLN A 348 3.55 -4.77 -21.85
CA GLN A 348 3.31 -6.19 -22.02
C GLN A 348 4.44 -7.05 -21.41
N ALA A 349 5.70 -6.68 -21.60
CA ALA A 349 6.85 -7.38 -21.03
C ALA A 349 6.82 -7.37 -19.49
N LEU A 350 6.45 -6.22 -18.90
CA LEU A 350 6.33 -6.06 -17.44
C LEU A 350 5.28 -6.99 -16.80
N LYS A 351 4.25 -7.43 -17.53
CA LYS A 351 3.26 -8.39 -17.00
C LYS A 351 3.86 -9.74 -16.64
N GLY A 352 4.95 -10.12 -17.29
CA GLY A 352 5.65 -11.37 -17.01
C GLY A 352 6.50 -11.32 -15.74
N VAL A 353 6.77 -10.12 -15.20
CA VAL A 353 7.66 -9.94 -14.06
C VAL A 353 6.91 -10.20 -12.74
N THR A 354 7.44 -11.10 -11.93
CA THR A 354 6.91 -11.44 -10.60
C THR A 354 7.47 -10.53 -9.51
N ASP A 355 7.02 -10.71 -8.26
CA ASP A 355 7.45 -9.90 -7.11
C ASP A 355 8.82 -10.37 -6.58
N PHE A 356 9.89 -9.89 -7.18
CA PHE A 356 11.27 -10.27 -6.80
C PHE A 356 11.60 -9.89 -5.35
N GLU A 357 11.14 -8.74 -4.87
CA GLU A 357 11.44 -8.27 -3.52
C GLU A 357 10.92 -9.26 -2.48
N ARG A 358 9.65 -9.63 -2.55
CA ARG A 358 9.03 -10.55 -1.59
C ARG A 358 9.51 -11.99 -1.75
N ILE A 359 9.79 -12.44 -2.96
CA ILE A 359 10.35 -13.78 -3.17
C ILE A 359 11.77 -13.85 -2.58
N MET A 360 12.61 -12.84 -2.78
CA MET A 360 13.95 -12.79 -2.21
C MET A 360 13.94 -12.79 -0.68
N THR A 361 13.00 -12.11 -0.06
CA THR A 361 12.80 -12.19 1.39
C THR A 361 12.49 -13.61 1.84
N ARG A 362 11.57 -14.31 1.17
CA ARG A 362 11.24 -15.70 1.49
C ARG A 362 12.42 -16.65 1.28
N ILE A 363 13.25 -16.42 0.25
CA ILE A 363 14.49 -17.15 0.03
C ILE A 363 15.43 -16.97 1.24
N SER A 364 15.64 -15.74 1.68
CA SER A 364 16.57 -15.41 2.78
C SER A 364 16.07 -15.89 4.14
N THR A 365 14.76 -15.82 4.40
CA THR A 365 14.14 -16.31 5.65
C THR A 365 13.90 -17.81 5.69
N GLY A 366 14.11 -18.52 4.58
CA GLY A 366 13.93 -19.96 4.48
C GLY A 366 12.46 -20.41 4.35
N SER A 367 11.52 -19.49 4.12
CA SER A 367 10.08 -19.78 3.98
C SER A 367 9.64 -20.02 2.52
N VAL A 368 10.57 -19.91 1.56
CA VAL A 368 10.32 -20.12 0.13
C VAL A 368 10.02 -21.59 -0.17
N ASN A 369 9.11 -21.85 -1.10
CA ASN A 369 8.81 -23.16 -1.65
C ASN A 369 9.30 -23.30 -3.11
N ALA A 370 9.23 -24.51 -3.67
CA ALA A 370 9.69 -24.79 -5.02
C ALA A 370 8.93 -24.01 -6.11
N ARG A 371 7.63 -23.76 -5.92
CA ARG A 371 6.81 -22.98 -6.87
C ARG A 371 7.16 -21.50 -6.85
N ASP A 372 7.52 -20.96 -5.69
CA ASP A 372 8.01 -19.59 -5.58
C ASP A 372 9.29 -19.40 -6.40
N LEU A 373 10.21 -20.38 -6.36
CA LEU A 373 11.43 -20.34 -7.15
C LEU A 373 11.14 -20.43 -8.65
N LEU A 374 10.23 -21.30 -9.07
CA LEU A 374 9.79 -21.36 -10.48
C LEU A 374 9.12 -20.05 -10.92
N GLY A 375 8.33 -19.42 -10.03
CA GLY A 375 7.77 -18.08 -10.24
C GLY A 375 8.85 -17.02 -10.40
N LEU A 376 9.93 -17.09 -9.61
CA LEU A 376 11.09 -16.22 -9.77
C LEU A 376 11.76 -16.44 -11.13
N ALA A 377 12.06 -17.65 -11.50
CA ALA A 377 12.68 -17.98 -12.79
C ALA A 377 11.83 -17.46 -13.96
N SER A 378 10.53 -17.70 -13.95
CA SER A 378 9.59 -17.18 -14.96
C SER A 378 9.65 -15.66 -15.05
N GLY A 379 9.67 -14.95 -13.90
CA GLY A 379 9.79 -13.50 -13.86
C GLY A 379 11.14 -13.00 -14.41
N LEU A 380 12.24 -13.69 -14.09
CA LEU A 380 13.56 -13.36 -14.61
C LEU A 380 13.65 -13.55 -16.13
N ARG A 381 12.95 -14.52 -16.70
CA ARG A 381 12.86 -14.73 -18.16
C ARG A 381 12.16 -13.59 -18.91
N ALA A 382 11.37 -12.77 -18.23
CA ALA A 382 10.76 -11.56 -18.82
C ALA A 382 11.74 -10.37 -18.89
N LEU A 383 12.84 -10.36 -18.13
CA LEU A 383 13.77 -9.22 -18.05
C LEU A 383 14.48 -8.90 -19.36
N PRO A 384 14.92 -9.86 -20.20
CA PRO A 384 15.49 -9.56 -21.51
C PRO A 384 14.56 -8.74 -22.39
N ASP A 385 13.24 -9.03 -22.40
CA ASP A 385 12.26 -8.29 -23.19
C ASP A 385 12.07 -6.87 -22.63
N VAL A 386 11.99 -6.71 -21.32
CA VAL A 386 11.95 -5.38 -20.66
C VAL A 386 13.17 -4.56 -21.04
N LYS A 387 14.36 -5.18 -21.00
CA LYS A 387 15.63 -4.55 -21.35
C LYS A 387 15.69 -4.12 -22.83
N LEU A 388 15.21 -4.99 -23.71
CA LEU A 388 15.15 -4.75 -25.16
C LEU A 388 14.30 -3.50 -25.46
N GLN A 389 13.18 -3.31 -24.79
CA GLN A 389 12.32 -2.14 -24.99
C GLN A 389 12.95 -0.86 -24.43
N LEU A 390 13.56 -0.93 -23.24
CA LEU A 390 14.25 0.22 -22.64
C LEU A 390 15.50 0.66 -23.44
N GLN A 391 16.22 -0.28 -24.06
CA GLN A 391 17.43 0.00 -24.86
C GLN A 391 17.15 0.91 -26.05
N GLN A 392 15.94 0.89 -26.60
CA GLN A 392 15.53 1.70 -27.75
C GLN A 392 15.26 3.17 -27.38
N LEU A 393 15.15 3.47 -26.09
CA LEU A 393 14.81 4.79 -25.56
C LEU A 393 16.05 5.64 -25.28
N ARG A 394 15.91 6.96 -25.35
CA ARG A 394 17.03 7.92 -25.32
C ARG A 394 17.15 8.67 -23.98
N SER A 395 16.06 8.78 -23.23
CA SER A 395 16.03 9.50 -21.94
C SER A 395 17.13 9.00 -21.00
N PRO A 396 17.92 9.90 -20.39
CA PRO A 396 18.99 9.52 -19.47
C PRO A 396 18.52 8.63 -18.32
N LEU A 397 17.31 8.89 -17.79
CA LEU A 397 16.74 8.08 -16.72
C LEU A 397 16.41 6.67 -17.21
N LEU A 398 15.77 6.52 -18.37
CA LEU A 398 15.43 5.21 -18.92
C LEU A 398 16.68 4.40 -19.28
N LYS A 399 17.74 5.05 -19.79
CA LYS A 399 19.03 4.39 -20.01
C LYS A 399 19.66 3.91 -18.70
N LYS A 400 19.68 4.76 -17.67
CA LYS A 400 20.17 4.37 -16.33
C LYS A 400 19.41 3.17 -15.78
N LEU A 401 18.09 3.12 -15.95
CA LEU A 401 17.28 1.97 -15.53
C LEU A 401 17.62 0.72 -16.36
N ASN A 402 17.77 0.86 -17.67
CA ASN A 402 18.20 -0.25 -18.54
C ASN A 402 19.56 -0.83 -18.11
N ASP A 403 20.53 0.01 -17.78
CA ASP A 403 21.85 -0.41 -17.34
C ASP A 403 21.83 -1.10 -15.97
N ALA A 404 20.90 -0.69 -15.10
CA ALA A 404 20.73 -1.25 -13.77
C ALA A 404 19.98 -2.61 -13.77
N ILE A 405 19.23 -2.94 -14.83
CA ILE A 405 18.56 -4.24 -14.95
C ILE A 405 19.58 -5.30 -15.35
N ASP A 406 19.85 -6.24 -14.44
CA ASP A 406 20.59 -7.46 -14.71
C ASP A 406 19.58 -8.54 -15.16
N PRO A 407 19.75 -9.20 -16.31
CA PRO A 407 18.84 -10.26 -16.77
C PRO A 407 18.79 -11.49 -15.88
N LEU A 408 19.80 -11.71 -15.03
CA LEU A 408 19.88 -12.81 -14.06
C LEU A 408 19.58 -14.20 -14.69
N THR A 409 20.04 -14.41 -15.92
CA THR A 409 19.81 -15.64 -16.69
C THR A 409 20.45 -16.84 -16.00
N ASP A 410 21.61 -16.65 -15.37
CA ASP A 410 22.31 -17.63 -14.55
C ASP A 410 21.43 -18.16 -13.40
N CYS A 411 20.71 -17.27 -12.72
CA CYS A 411 19.77 -17.65 -11.65
C CYS A 411 18.55 -18.39 -12.21
N ALA A 412 18.00 -17.93 -13.33
CA ALA A 412 16.86 -18.59 -13.96
C ALA A 412 17.23 -19.99 -14.45
N ASP A 413 18.37 -20.13 -15.15
CA ASP A 413 18.89 -21.40 -15.60
C ASP A 413 19.12 -22.38 -14.45
N LEU A 414 19.72 -21.91 -13.36
CA LEU A 414 19.97 -22.74 -12.18
C LEU A 414 18.67 -23.27 -11.56
N ILE A 415 17.65 -22.44 -11.44
CA ILE A 415 16.34 -22.85 -10.90
C ILE A 415 15.67 -23.87 -11.83
N GLU A 416 15.56 -23.58 -13.13
CA GLU A 416 14.87 -24.42 -14.11
C GLU A 416 15.57 -25.76 -14.35
N ASN A 417 16.91 -25.81 -14.17
CA ASN A 417 17.67 -27.04 -14.26
C ASN A 417 17.62 -27.86 -12.98
N THR A 418 17.28 -27.27 -11.84
CA THR A 418 17.27 -27.97 -10.55
C THR A 418 15.86 -28.38 -10.13
N ILE A 419 14.84 -27.50 -10.32
CA ILE A 419 13.49 -27.71 -9.80
C ILE A 419 12.58 -28.35 -10.85
N HIS A 420 11.79 -29.32 -10.41
CA HIS A 420 10.80 -29.98 -11.26
C HIS A 420 9.62 -29.06 -11.54
N GLU A 421 9.15 -28.96 -12.80
CA GLU A 421 8.07 -28.05 -13.24
C GLU A 421 6.76 -28.21 -12.45
N LYS A 422 6.45 -29.43 -12.00
CA LYS A 422 5.25 -29.78 -11.22
C LYS A 422 5.58 -30.03 -9.75
N ALA A 423 6.58 -29.32 -9.21
CA ALA A 423 6.97 -29.49 -7.82
C ALA A 423 5.78 -29.28 -6.85
N PRO A 424 5.67 -30.08 -5.77
CA PRO A 424 4.65 -29.92 -4.75
C PRO A 424 4.83 -28.62 -3.96
N LEU A 425 3.82 -28.21 -3.22
CA LEU A 425 3.91 -27.04 -2.32
C LEU A 425 4.83 -27.30 -1.12
N SER A 426 4.74 -28.52 -0.57
CA SER A 426 5.54 -28.91 0.59
C SER A 426 6.90 -29.44 0.16
N ILE A 427 7.95 -28.79 0.65
CA ILE A 427 9.34 -29.20 0.37
C ILE A 427 9.76 -30.51 1.07
N ARG A 428 8.90 -31.06 1.95
CA ARG A 428 9.15 -32.30 2.70
C ARG A 428 8.44 -33.53 2.12
N GLU A 429 7.67 -33.37 1.04
CA GLU A 429 6.96 -34.48 0.40
C GLU A 429 7.80 -35.22 -0.64
N GLY A 430 8.91 -34.64 -1.07
CA GLY A 430 9.73 -35.13 -2.17
C GLY A 430 9.16 -34.76 -3.55
N GLY A 431 9.85 -35.13 -4.62
CA GLY A 431 9.46 -34.81 -6.00
C GLY A 431 9.74 -33.35 -6.39
N ILE A 432 10.71 -32.70 -5.74
CA ILE A 432 11.06 -31.29 -5.94
C ILE A 432 12.12 -31.14 -7.04
N ILE A 433 13.10 -32.05 -7.08
CA ILE A 433 14.25 -31.95 -7.95
C ILE A 433 13.92 -32.53 -9.32
N LYS A 434 14.38 -31.87 -10.38
CA LYS A 434 14.17 -32.29 -11.79
C LYS A 434 14.97 -33.57 -12.11
N ASP A 435 14.45 -34.39 -13.01
CA ASP A 435 15.16 -35.55 -13.52
C ASP A 435 16.41 -35.11 -14.29
N GLY A 436 17.53 -35.76 -14.05
CA GLY A 436 18.83 -35.40 -14.63
C GLY A 436 19.58 -34.28 -13.91
N ALA A 437 18.98 -33.67 -12.85
CA ALA A 437 19.65 -32.62 -12.06
C ALA A 437 20.70 -33.18 -11.09
N ASN A 438 20.52 -34.44 -10.63
CA ASN A 438 21.47 -35.10 -9.73
C ASN A 438 21.41 -36.63 -9.89
N GLU A 439 22.56 -37.22 -10.15
CA GLU A 439 22.68 -38.67 -10.43
C GLU A 439 22.17 -39.55 -9.28
N GLU A 440 22.39 -39.17 -8.03
CA GLU A 440 21.95 -39.99 -6.88
C GLU A 440 20.42 -39.85 -6.67
N VAL A 441 19.81 -38.70 -6.97
CA VAL A 441 18.36 -38.54 -7.00
C VAL A 441 17.74 -39.49 -8.04
N ASP A 442 18.29 -39.50 -9.25
CA ASP A 442 17.79 -40.34 -10.36
C ASP A 442 17.95 -41.83 -10.04
N ARG A 443 19.08 -42.20 -9.43
CA ARG A 443 19.32 -43.56 -8.96
C ARG A 443 18.30 -43.99 -7.89
N LEU A 444 18.06 -43.16 -6.88
CA LEU A 444 17.09 -43.47 -5.81
C LEU A 444 15.66 -43.58 -6.36
N ARG A 445 15.28 -42.73 -7.32
CA ARG A 445 13.99 -42.83 -8.04
C ARG A 445 13.87 -44.12 -8.80
N SER A 446 14.93 -44.50 -9.53
CA SER A 446 14.98 -45.79 -10.27
C SER A 446 14.78 -46.99 -9.34
N ILE A 447 15.35 -46.96 -8.14
CA ILE A 447 15.12 -47.99 -7.13
C ILE A 447 13.65 -48.02 -6.66
N MET A 448 13.03 -46.89 -6.48
CA MET A 448 11.63 -46.81 -6.07
C MET A 448 10.68 -47.29 -7.17
N ASP A 449 10.90 -46.86 -8.41
CA ASP A 449 10.07 -47.24 -9.57
C ASP A 449 10.30 -48.73 -9.92
N GLY A 450 11.55 -49.17 -9.91
CA GLY A 450 11.91 -50.57 -10.08
C GLY A 450 11.32 -51.47 -8.97
N GLY A 451 11.18 -50.97 -7.75
CA GLY A 451 10.48 -51.62 -6.66
C GLY A 451 9.04 -52.00 -6.96
N ALA A 452 8.30 -51.12 -7.68
CA ALA A 452 6.93 -51.38 -8.09
C ALA A 452 6.85 -52.50 -9.16
N GLU A 453 7.79 -52.49 -10.11
CA GLU A 453 7.90 -53.58 -11.14
C GLU A 453 8.32 -54.91 -10.52
N ILE A 454 9.24 -54.92 -9.57
CA ILE A 454 9.66 -56.13 -8.86
C ILE A 454 8.49 -56.65 -8.03
N MET A 455 7.68 -55.80 -7.38
CA MET A 455 6.49 -56.26 -6.65
C MET A 455 5.44 -56.85 -7.56
N ALA A 456 5.20 -56.29 -8.75
CA ALA A 456 4.31 -56.87 -9.74
C ALA A 456 4.85 -58.25 -10.25
N ALA A 457 6.16 -58.36 -10.41
CA ALA A 457 6.81 -59.64 -10.76
C ALA A 457 6.72 -60.66 -9.64
N ILE A 458 6.88 -60.25 -8.37
CA ILE A 458 6.66 -61.11 -7.19
C ILE A 458 5.20 -61.57 -7.17
N GLU A 459 4.23 -60.66 -7.34
CA GLU A 459 2.80 -61.00 -7.39
C GLU A 459 2.49 -62.02 -8.48
N ALA A 460 3.02 -61.80 -9.70
CA ALA A 460 2.81 -62.73 -10.81
C ALA A 460 3.44 -64.10 -10.51
N ARG A 461 4.68 -64.13 -10.02
CA ARG A 461 5.40 -65.37 -9.66
C ARG A 461 4.71 -66.11 -8.52
N GLU A 462 4.28 -65.44 -7.51
CA GLU A 462 3.58 -66.06 -6.36
C GLU A 462 2.18 -66.55 -6.75
N LYS A 463 1.48 -65.93 -7.66
CA LYS A 463 0.25 -66.45 -8.26
C LYS A 463 0.47 -67.75 -9.03
N GLU A 464 1.55 -67.83 -9.79
CA GLU A 464 1.88 -69.03 -10.55
C GLU A 464 2.35 -70.18 -9.65
N ALA A 465 3.20 -69.88 -8.65
CA ALA A 465 3.72 -70.86 -7.71
C ALA A 465 2.66 -71.43 -6.76
N THR A 466 1.69 -70.66 -6.36
CA THR A 466 0.63 -71.05 -5.42
C THR A 466 -0.67 -71.49 -6.08
N GLY A 467 -0.87 -71.16 -7.36
CA GLY A 467 -2.11 -71.34 -8.08
C GLY A 467 -3.27 -70.41 -7.63
N ILE A 468 -3.03 -69.51 -6.69
CA ILE A 468 -4.03 -68.60 -6.14
C ILE A 468 -4.17 -67.36 -7.03
N ARG A 469 -5.12 -67.34 -7.94
CA ARG A 469 -5.35 -66.24 -8.89
C ARG A 469 -5.79 -64.93 -8.23
N THR A 470 -6.39 -64.96 -7.04
CA THR A 470 -6.86 -63.82 -6.28
C THR A 470 -5.82 -63.19 -5.35
N LEU A 471 -4.60 -63.80 -5.28
CA LEU A 471 -3.45 -63.27 -4.52
C LEU A 471 -3.10 -61.82 -5.04
N LYS A 472 -2.89 -60.89 -4.10
CA LYS A 472 -2.44 -59.53 -4.39
C LYS A 472 -1.31 -59.16 -3.45
N VAL A 473 -0.30 -58.48 -4.00
CA VAL A 473 0.71 -57.77 -3.20
C VAL A 473 0.22 -56.33 -3.02
N SER A 474 0.13 -55.86 -1.78
CA SER A 474 -0.35 -54.54 -1.43
C SER A 474 0.47 -53.92 -0.30
N PHE A 475 0.33 -52.61 -0.10
CA PHE A 475 1.03 -51.84 0.94
C PHE A 475 0.05 -51.28 1.97
N ASN A 476 0.43 -51.25 3.22
CA ASN A 476 -0.27 -50.57 4.31
C ASN A 476 0.73 -49.85 5.20
N ARG A 477 0.45 -48.60 5.57
CA ARG A 477 1.37 -47.77 6.40
C ARG A 477 1.77 -48.40 7.74
N VAL A 478 0.92 -49.27 8.31
CA VAL A 478 1.15 -49.88 9.63
C VAL A 478 1.92 -51.22 9.52
N PHE A 479 1.69 -51.98 8.43
CA PHE A 479 2.16 -53.36 8.29
C PHE A 479 3.20 -53.52 7.15
N GLY A 480 3.46 -52.46 6.38
CA GLY A 480 4.35 -52.48 5.22
C GLY A 480 3.73 -53.20 4.01
N TYR A 481 4.59 -53.81 3.21
CA TYR A 481 4.15 -54.64 2.09
C TYR A 481 3.70 -56.00 2.56
N TYR A 482 2.61 -56.49 1.99
CA TYR A 482 2.01 -57.80 2.36
C TYR A 482 1.39 -58.47 1.14
N ILE A 483 1.30 -59.79 1.23
CA ILE A 483 0.55 -60.66 0.32
C ILE A 483 -0.81 -60.87 0.92
N GLU A 484 -1.85 -60.52 0.18
CA GLU A 484 -3.24 -60.72 0.63
C GLU A 484 -3.83 -61.95 -0.08
N VAL A 485 -4.29 -62.90 0.72
CA VAL A 485 -4.91 -64.16 0.26
C VAL A 485 -6.30 -64.27 0.83
N SER A 486 -7.28 -64.61 -0.01
CA SER A 486 -8.68 -64.86 0.44
C SER A 486 -8.75 -66.11 1.31
N LYS A 487 -9.57 -66.12 2.36
CA LYS A 487 -9.72 -67.24 3.29
C LYS A 487 -10.00 -68.58 2.65
N SER A 488 -10.68 -68.62 1.52
CA SER A 488 -10.95 -69.82 0.74
C SER A 488 -9.71 -70.55 0.20
N PHE A 489 -8.51 -69.87 0.24
CA PHE A 489 -7.27 -70.41 -0.31
C PHE A 489 -6.15 -70.52 0.75
N VAL A 490 -6.46 -70.38 2.04
CA VAL A 490 -5.47 -70.40 3.14
C VAL A 490 -4.74 -71.73 3.19
N ASP A 491 -5.38 -72.84 2.88
CA ASP A 491 -4.81 -74.21 2.89
C ASP A 491 -3.78 -74.41 1.72
N GLN A 492 -3.74 -73.49 0.76
CA GLN A 492 -2.80 -73.52 -0.38
C GLN A 492 -1.61 -72.59 -0.16
N VAL A 493 -1.57 -71.93 1.00
CA VAL A 493 -0.49 -71.00 1.32
C VAL A 493 0.78 -71.79 1.69
N PRO A 494 1.94 -71.49 1.04
CA PRO A 494 3.21 -72.15 1.36
C PRO A 494 3.71 -71.86 2.79
N ASP A 495 4.43 -72.78 3.42
CA ASP A 495 5.04 -72.62 4.76
C ASP A 495 6.00 -71.42 4.89
N ARG A 496 6.57 -70.94 3.76
CA ARG A 496 7.44 -69.77 3.72
C ARG A 496 6.73 -68.44 3.96
N TYR A 497 5.38 -68.44 3.92
CA TYR A 497 4.57 -67.23 4.20
C TYR A 497 4.38 -67.07 5.72
N ILE A 498 4.80 -65.93 6.24
CA ILE A 498 4.64 -65.57 7.65
C ILE A 498 3.35 -64.77 7.81
N ARG A 499 2.36 -65.34 8.52
CA ARG A 499 1.08 -64.65 8.75
C ARG A 499 1.26 -63.41 9.65
N ARG A 500 0.76 -62.26 9.22
CA ARG A 500 0.80 -60.99 9.96
C ARG A 500 -0.55 -60.56 10.50
N GLN A 501 -1.64 -60.73 9.73
CA GLN A 501 -2.96 -60.29 10.13
C GLN A 501 -4.06 -61.16 9.53
N THR A 502 -5.06 -61.42 10.30
CA THR A 502 -6.30 -62.05 9.86
C THR A 502 -7.42 -61.05 9.79
N LEU A 503 -8.06 -60.89 8.62
CA LEU A 503 -9.20 -60.06 8.36
C LEU A 503 -10.48 -60.92 8.24
N THR A 504 -11.63 -60.31 8.08
CA THR A 504 -12.90 -61.00 7.95
C THR A 504 -12.94 -61.99 6.76
N ASN A 505 -12.43 -61.54 5.59
CA ASN A 505 -12.50 -62.29 4.35
C ASN A 505 -11.11 -62.69 3.79
N ASN A 506 -10.00 -62.12 4.26
CA ASN A 506 -8.65 -62.34 3.76
C ASN A 506 -7.67 -62.55 4.92
N GLU A 507 -6.52 -63.09 4.60
CA GLU A 507 -5.33 -63.16 5.48
C GLU A 507 -4.16 -62.44 4.81
N ARG A 508 -3.33 -61.80 5.62
CA ARG A 508 -2.15 -61.02 5.16
C ARG A 508 -0.87 -61.75 5.60
N TYR A 509 0.02 -61.94 4.65
CA TYR A 509 1.28 -62.61 4.81
C TYR A 509 2.44 -61.79 4.38
N ILE A 510 3.64 -62.08 4.88
CA ILE A 510 4.91 -61.53 4.39
C ILE A 510 5.86 -62.69 4.04
N THR A 511 6.78 -62.41 3.13
CA THR A 511 7.92 -63.26 2.84
C THR A 511 9.22 -62.51 3.17
N PRO A 512 10.35 -63.24 3.46
CA PRO A 512 11.65 -62.63 3.68
C PRO A 512 12.06 -61.70 2.53
N GLU A 513 11.86 -62.15 1.29
CA GLU A 513 12.14 -61.40 0.08
C GLU A 513 11.32 -60.09 -0.02
N LEU A 514 10.03 -60.15 0.30
CA LEU A 514 9.16 -58.98 0.30
C LEU A 514 9.58 -57.96 1.37
N LYS A 515 10.09 -58.45 2.49
CA LYS A 515 10.60 -57.64 3.57
C LYS A 515 11.91 -56.94 3.22
N GLU A 516 12.84 -57.65 2.57
CA GLU A 516 14.11 -57.06 2.09
C GLU A 516 13.84 -55.96 1.05
N LEU A 517 12.90 -56.23 0.13
CA LEU A 517 12.50 -55.22 -0.86
C LEU A 517 11.86 -54.00 -0.19
N GLU A 518 11.00 -54.20 0.80
CA GLU A 518 10.39 -53.15 1.61
C GLU A 518 11.45 -52.24 2.24
N ASP A 519 12.41 -52.85 2.93
CA ASP A 519 13.50 -52.14 3.60
C ASP A 519 14.34 -51.34 2.60
N GLN A 520 14.58 -51.84 1.39
CA GLN A 520 15.28 -51.16 0.33
C GLN A 520 14.49 -49.97 -0.22
N VAL A 521 13.19 -50.12 -0.51
CA VAL A 521 12.33 -49.09 -1.06
C VAL A 521 12.06 -47.99 -0.05
N LEU A 522 11.77 -48.32 1.22
CA LEU A 522 11.54 -47.35 2.28
C LEU A 522 12.82 -46.54 2.57
N ASN A 523 13.96 -47.19 2.71
CA ASN A 523 15.25 -46.53 2.88
C ASN A 523 15.60 -45.62 1.68
N ALA A 524 15.29 -46.03 0.44
CA ALA A 524 15.51 -45.22 -0.74
C ALA A 524 14.59 -43.97 -0.72
N LYS A 525 13.32 -44.10 -0.29
CA LYS A 525 12.39 -43.01 -0.19
C LYS A 525 12.83 -41.95 0.81
N ASP A 526 13.22 -42.40 2.02
CA ASP A 526 13.62 -41.46 3.09
C ASP A 526 14.92 -40.73 2.70
N ARG A 527 15.90 -41.50 2.10
CA ARG A 527 17.13 -40.91 1.57
C ARG A 527 16.86 -39.93 0.43
N LEU A 528 15.93 -40.26 -0.49
CA LEU A 528 15.54 -39.39 -1.59
C LEU A 528 14.98 -38.09 -1.08
N THR A 529 14.01 -38.15 -0.16
CA THR A 529 13.37 -36.95 0.41
C THR A 529 14.40 -36.09 1.14
N ALA A 530 15.30 -36.68 1.92
CA ALA A 530 16.36 -35.95 2.62
C ALA A 530 17.35 -35.28 1.64
N LEU A 531 17.76 -36.01 0.58
CA LEU A 531 18.67 -35.49 -0.44
C LEU A 531 18.02 -34.35 -1.25
N GLU A 532 16.77 -34.50 -1.68
CA GLU A 532 16.04 -33.46 -2.38
C GLU A 532 15.90 -32.19 -1.52
N TYR A 533 15.60 -32.32 -0.22
CA TYR A 533 15.57 -31.22 0.72
C TYR A 533 16.94 -30.54 0.87
N GLN A 534 18.01 -31.31 0.93
CA GLN A 534 19.39 -30.77 0.98
C GLN A 534 19.74 -29.99 -0.28
N LEU A 535 19.45 -30.53 -1.47
CA LEU A 535 19.71 -29.86 -2.75
C LEU A 535 18.87 -28.56 -2.89
N PHE A 536 17.62 -28.60 -2.49
CA PHE A 536 16.76 -27.42 -2.43
C PHE A 536 17.34 -26.35 -1.49
N THR A 537 17.85 -26.76 -0.33
CA THR A 537 18.48 -25.83 0.63
C THR A 537 19.74 -25.20 0.05
N GLN A 538 20.59 -25.97 -0.61
CA GLN A 538 21.80 -25.47 -1.30
C GLN A 538 21.43 -24.46 -2.41
N LEU A 539 20.41 -24.77 -3.24
CA LEU A 539 19.89 -23.84 -4.24
C LEU A 539 19.42 -22.54 -3.62
N ARG A 540 18.62 -22.63 -2.55
CA ARG A 540 18.11 -21.46 -1.81
C ARG A 540 19.25 -20.59 -1.26
N GLU A 541 20.27 -21.18 -0.65
CA GLU A 541 21.43 -20.48 -0.13
C GLU A 541 22.25 -19.80 -1.23
N HIS A 542 22.41 -20.45 -2.37
CA HIS A 542 23.06 -19.85 -3.53
C HIS A 542 22.29 -18.63 -4.04
N LEU A 543 20.96 -18.73 -4.18
CA LEU A 543 20.10 -17.62 -4.59
C LEU A 543 20.10 -16.48 -3.57
N ALA A 544 20.17 -16.78 -2.27
CA ALA A 544 20.28 -15.76 -1.23
C ALA A 544 21.55 -14.90 -1.38
N GLN A 545 22.63 -15.44 -1.88
CA GLN A 545 23.87 -14.69 -2.16
C GLN A 545 23.69 -13.69 -3.32
N GLN A 546 22.73 -13.92 -4.23
CA GLN A 546 22.43 -13.04 -5.37
C GLN A 546 21.46 -11.90 -5.03
N ALA A 547 21.05 -11.76 -3.75
CA ALA A 547 20.01 -10.82 -3.33
C ALA A 547 20.26 -9.36 -3.75
N VAL A 548 21.53 -8.90 -3.73
CA VAL A 548 21.86 -7.51 -4.15
C VAL A 548 21.54 -7.29 -5.63
N ARG A 549 21.94 -8.22 -6.50
CA ARG A 549 21.67 -8.14 -7.95
C ARG A 549 20.16 -8.11 -8.23
N VAL A 550 19.41 -8.99 -7.54
CA VAL A 550 17.97 -9.09 -7.68
C VAL A 550 17.28 -7.83 -7.16
N GLN A 551 17.69 -7.28 -6.00
CA GLN A 551 17.11 -6.06 -5.42
C GLN A 551 17.35 -4.84 -6.30
N LEU A 552 18.56 -4.65 -6.85
CA LEU A 552 18.87 -3.55 -7.77
C LEU A 552 18.03 -3.64 -9.05
N THR A 553 17.90 -4.84 -9.59
CA THR A 553 17.05 -5.11 -10.77
C THR A 553 15.58 -4.84 -10.46
N ALA A 554 15.09 -5.31 -9.30
CA ALA A 554 13.71 -5.09 -8.85
C ALA A 554 13.38 -3.59 -8.76
N ALA A 555 14.28 -2.79 -8.16
CA ALA A 555 14.11 -1.33 -8.06
C ALA A 555 14.08 -0.66 -9.44
N ALA A 556 14.95 -1.07 -10.36
CA ALA A 556 14.97 -0.52 -11.72
C ALA A 556 13.71 -0.88 -12.52
N VAL A 557 13.25 -2.12 -12.42
CA VAL A 557 12.00 -2.60 -13.05
C VAL A 557 10.79 -1.87 -12.47
N ALA A 558 10.72 -1.72 -11.13
CA ALA A 558 9.65 -0.98 -10.48
C ALA A 558 9.58 0.48 -10.96
N ALA A 559 10.73 1.16 -11.10
CA ALA A 559 10.79 2.53 -11.60
C ALA A 559 10.35 2.61 -13.08
N ALA A 560 10.77 1.68 -13.92
CA ALA A 560 10.33 1.61 -15.32
C ALA A 560 8.82 1.38 -15.45
N ASP A 561 8.25 0.53 -14.56
CA ASP A 561 6.81 0.26 -14.51
C ASP A 561 6.02 1.50 -14.07
N VAL A 562 6.50 2.24 -13.06
CA VAL A 562 5.89 3.51 -12.65
C VAL A 562 5.89 4.51 -13.79
N LEU A 563 7.01 4.73 -14.47
CA LEU A 563 7.10 5.66 -15.59
C LEU A 563 6.19 5.25 -16.76
N SER A 564 6.11 3.95 -17.06
CA SER A 564 5.17 3.39 -18.04
C SER A 564 3.72 3.62 -17.63
N SER A 565 3.39 3.45 -16.35
CA SER A 565 2.06 3.71 -15.79
C SER A 565 1.66 5.17 -15.95
N LEU A 566 2.53 6.11 -15.57
CA LEU A 566 2.30 7.55 -15.72
C LEU A 566 2.13 7.97 -17.18
N ALA A 567 2.93 7.40 -18.09
CA ALA A 567 2.80 7.64 -19.53
C ALA A 567 1.48 7.11 -20.10
N ASN A 568 1.05 5.91 -19.66
CA ASN A 568 -0.24 5.32 -20.06
C ASN A 568 -1.41 6.21 -19.61
N VAL A 569 -1.38 6.71 -18.37
CA VAL A 569 -2.41 7.63 -17.86
C VAL A 569 -2.40 8.95 -18.64
N ALA A 570 -1.21 9.51 -18.91
CA ALA A 570 -1.06 10.76 -19.65
C ALA A 570 -1.72 10.66 -21.04
N VAL A 571 -1.48 9.58 -21.78
CA VAL A 571 -2.08 9.36 -23.11
C VAL A 571 -3.58 9.11 -23.01
N GLN A 572 -4.02 8.25 -22.08
CA GLN A 572 -5.44 7.90 -21.95
C GLN A 572 -6.31 9.09 -21.52
N ARG A 573 -5.76 10.04 -20.76
CA ARG A 573 -6.48 11.18 -20.16
C ARG A 573 -6.15 12.51 -20.80
N GLY A 574 -5.24 12.56 -21.78
CA GLY A 574 -4.81 13.80 -22.42
C GLY A 574 -4.18 14.75 -21.41
N TYR A 575 -3.22 14.27 -20.59
CA TYR A 575 -2.43 15.09 -19.69
C TYR A 575 -1.28 15.75 -20.43
N CYS A 576 -0.89 16.95 -20.01
CA CYS A 576 0.21 17.68 -20.59
C CYS A 576 1.47 17.59 -19.72
N ARG A 577 2.64 17.74 -20.35
CA ARG A 577 3.91 17.93 -19.66
C ARG A 577 3.92 19.27 -18.95
N PRO A 578 4.10 19.35 -17.61
CA PRO A 578 4.27 20.63 -16.92
C PRO A 578 5.68 21.18 -17.11
N GLU A 579 5.81 22.50 -17.19
CA GLU A 579 7.07 23.21 -17.11
C GLU A 579 7.39 23.51 -15.65
N MET A 580 8.49 22.97 -15.12
CA MET A 580 8.96 23.26 -13.76
C MET A 580 9.91 24.44 -13.77
N THR A 581 9.72 25.39 -12.85
CA THR A 581 10.51 26.61 -12.76
C THR A 581 11.08 26.85 -11.38
N LEU A 582 12.17 27.65 -11.31
CA LEU A 582 12.73 28.11 -10.03
C LEU A 582 11.91 29.24 -9.40
N GLY A 583 10.95 29.80 -10.14
CA GLY A 583 10.04 30.83 -9.64
C GLY A 583 9.04 30.29 -8.62
N SER A 584 8.19 31.19 -8.12
CA SER A 584 7.11 30.84 -7.16
C SER A 584 5.74 30.69 -7.82
N GLU A 585 5.62 31.00 -9.11
CA GLU A 585 4.34 31.07 -9.80
C GLU A 585 3.72 29.70 -10.08
N ILE A 586 2.40 29.62 -9.96
CA ILE A 586 1.56 28.52 -10.39
C ILE A 586 0.64 29.06 -11.49
N SER A 587 0.88 28.66 -12.74
CA SER A 587 0.05 29.03 -13.89
C SER A 587 -0.47 27.75 -14.56
N ILE A 588 -1.77 27.54 -14.52
CA ILE A 588 -2.46 26.35 -15.05
C ILE A 588 -3.57 26.84 -16.00
N THR A 589 -3.57 26.32 -17.21
CA THR A 589 -4.62 26.59 -18.20
C THR A 589 -5.47 25.35 -18.41
N ASP A 590 -6.78 25.50 -18.36
CA ASP A 590 -7.75 24.40 -18.49
C ASP A 590 -7.45 23.21 -17.55
N GLY A 591 -7.16 23.51 -16.30
CA GLY A 591 -6.91 22.49 -15.28
C GLY A 591 -8.17 21.65 -15.00
N ARG A 592 -7.99 20.36 -14.75
CA ARG A 592 -9.05 19.39 -14.45
C ARG A 592 -8.72 18.61 -13.18
N HIS A 593 -9.75 18.15 -12.48
CA HIS A 593 -9.56 17.31 -11.29
C HIS A 593 -9.40 15.82 -11.70
N PRO A 594 -8.25 15.17 -11.47
CA PRO A 594 -7.94 13.86 -12.04
C PRO A 594 -8.94 12.77 -11.64
N VAL A 595 -9.40 12.79 -10.40
CA VAL A 595 -10.34 11.79 -9.89
C VAL A 595 -11.75 12.08 -10.36
N VAL A 596 -12.22 13.33 -10.23
CA VAL A 596 -13.60 13.70 -10.59
C VAL A 596 -13.82 13.50 -12.08
N GLU A 597 -12.91 13.93 -12.97
CA GLU A 597 -13.03 13.69 -14.41
C GLU A 597 -13.10 12.20 -14.76
N THR A 598 -12.41 11.36 -13.98
CA THR A 598 -12.42 9.90 -14.18
C THR A 598 -13.73 9.25 -13.72
N MET A 599 -14.38 9.81 -12.69
CA MET A 599 -15.62 9.29 -12.14
C MET A 599 -16.86 9.74 -12.92
N LEU A 600 -16.78 10.89 -13.63
CA LEU A 600 -17.86 11.38 -14.49
C LEU A 600 -18.03 10.44 -15.69
N LYS A 601 -19.25 9.84 -15.86
CA LYS A 601 -19.57 8.94 -16.97
C LYS A 601 -20.33 9.65 -18.09
N ASP A 602 -21.25 10.55 -17.73
CA ASP A 602 -22.25 11.12 -18.65
C ASP A 602 -22.08 12.62 -18.87
N SER A 603 -21.08 13.26 -18.25
CA SER A 603 -20.83 14.70 -18.40
C SER A 603 -19.34 15.01 -18.48
N LEU A 604 -18.98 16.03 -19.23
CA LEU A 604 -17.61 16.52 -19.30
C LEU A 604 -17.28 17.33 -18.04
N PHE A 605 -16.04 17.18 -17.56
CA PHE A 605 -15.51 18.05 -16.53
C PHE A 605 -15.28 19.48 -17.08
N VAL A 606 -15.71 20.49 -16.33
CA VAL A 606 -15.49 21.90 -16.72
C VAL A 606 -14.09 22.32 -16.29
N PRO A 607 -13.16 22.59 -17.21
CA PRO A 607 -11.81 22.97 -16.88
C PRO A 607 -11.72 24.41 -16.36
N ASN A 608 -10.74 24.67 -15.50
CA ASN A 608 -10.53 25.99 -14.89
C ASN A 608 -9.07 26.43 -14.98
N ASP A 609 -8.87 27.73 -15.20
CA ASP A 609 -7.57 28.37 -15.17
C ASP A 609 -7.19 28.74 -13.73
N THR A 610 -5.90 28.75 -13.46
CA THR A 610 -5.34 29.19 -12.17
C THR A 610 -4.08 29.98 -12.40
N PHE A 611 -4.02 31.16 -11.78
CA PHE A 611 -2.81 31.96 -11.73
C PHE A 611 -2.57 32.42 -10.31
N LEU A 612 -1.44 32.03 -9.69
CA LEU A 612 -1.14 32.25 -8.29
C LEU A 612 0.38 32.39 -8.07
N GLY A 613 0.77 33.21 -7.07
CA GLY A 613 2.18 33.33 -6.67
C GLY A 613 2.95 34.46 -7.36
N SER A 614 2.25 35.32 -8.11
CA SER A 614 2.81 36.58 -8.63
C SER A 614 2.70 37.71 -7.61
N ALA A 615 3.40 38.80 -7.86
CA ALA A 615 3.40 39.96 -6.97
C ALA A 615 2.01 40.60 -6.77
N ASP A 616 1.10 40.40 -7.71
CA ASP A 616 -0.26 40.93 -7.73
C ASP A 616 -1.33 39.87 -7.41
N ASN A 617 -0.98 38.57 -7.34
CA ASN A 617 -1.89 37.48 -7.02
C ASN A 617 -1.22 36.40 -6.17
N GLN A 618 -0.96 36.70 -4.91
CA GLN A 618 -0.45 35.76 -3.93
C GLN A 618 -1.58 35.00 -3.25
N VAL A 619 -2.72 35.65 -3.09
CA VAL A 619 -3.92 35.11 -2.44
C VAL A 619 -5.12 35.29 -3.34
N SER A 620 -5.80 34.22 -3.67
CA SER A 620 -7.06 34.23 -4.41
C SER A 620 -8.22 33.95 -3.45
N ILE A 621 -9.10 34.93 -3.25
CA ILE A 621 -10.35 34.78 -2.49
C ILE A 621 -11.42 34.27 -3.46
N ILE A 622 -12.06 33.14 -3.11
CA ILE A 622 -13.04 32.47 -3.95
C ILE A 622 -14.40 32.50 -3.26
N THR A 623 -15.35 33.25 -3.83
CA THR A 623 -16.71 33.35 -3.34
C THR A 623 -17.70 32.51 -4.15
N GLY A 624 -18.88 32.25 -3.63
CA GLY A 624 -19.94 31.49 -4.29
C GLY A 624 -20.51 30.36 -3.43
N PRO A 625 -21.56 29.65 -3.90
CA PRO A 625 -22.24 28.61 -3.14
C PRO A 625 -21.43 27.33 -3.00
N ASN A 626 -21.65 26.53 -1.93
CA ASN A 626 -20.86 25.32 -1.63
C ASN A 626 -20.97 24.26 -2.69
N MET A 627 -22.12 24.05 -3.29
CA MET A 627 -22.33 23.02 -4.32
C MET A 627 -21.78 23.38 -5.70
N ALA A 628 -21.27 24.59 -5.88
CA ALA A 628 -20.79 25.07 -7.17
C ALA A 628 -19.41 24.51 -7.56
N GLY A 629 -18.64 23.93 -6.62
CA GLY A 629 -17.37 23.25 -6.91
C GLY A 629 -16.11 24.00 -6.46
N LYS A 630 -16.19 24.97 -5.53
CA LYS A 630 -15.04 25.71 -4.95
C LYS A 630 -13.96 24.74 -4.42
N SER A 631 -14.34 23.86 -3.50
CA SER A 631 -13.43 22.89 -2.86
C SER A 631 -12.83 21.93 -3.87
N THR A 632 -13.59 21.53 -4.91
CA THR A 632 -13.09 20.69 -6.01
C THR A 632 -12.02 21.43 -6.81
N TYR A 633 -12.23 22.70 -7.12
CA TYR A 633 -11.25 23.53 -7.82
C TYR A 633 -9.97 23.71 -7.02
N MET A 634 -10.07 24.00 -5.73
CA MET A 634 -8.87 24.16 -4.88
C MET A 634 -8.08 22.86 -4.74
N ARG A 635 -8.77 21.74 -4.54
CA ARG A 635 -8.11 20.40 -4.53
C ARG A 635 -7.44 20.09 -5.87
N GLN A 636 -8.09 20.43 -6.99
CA GLN A 636 -7.53 20.27 -8.34
C GLN A 636 -6.16 20.95 -8.47
N VAL A 637 -6.03 22.20 -7.99
CA VAL A 637 -4.77 22.95 -8.06
C VAL A 637 -3.68 22.25 -7.24
N ALA A 638 -3.98 21.83 -6.01
CA ALA A 638 -3.02 21.09 -5.18
C ALA A 638 -2.60 19.78 -5.82
N LEU A 639 -3.55 19.04 -6.41
CA LEU A 639 -3.26 17.76 -7.07
C LEU A 639 -2.42 17.95 -8.32
N ILE A 640 -2.65 18.99 -9.13
CA ILE A 640 -1.82 19.30 -10.31
C ILE A 640 -0.37 19.59 -9.88
N VAL A 641 -0.18 20.39 -8.83
CA VAL A 641 1.16 20.68 -8.29
C VAL A 641 1.84 19.41 -7.79
N LEU A 642 1.12 18.58 -7.01
CA LEU A 642 1.64 17.33 -6.47
C LEU A 642 2.02 16.36 -7.59
N LEU A 643 1.14 16.18 -8.59
CA LEU A 643 1.39 15.32 -9.75
C LEU A 643 2.64 15.77 -10.53
N ALA A 644 2.81 17.07 -10.74
CA ALA A 644 4.00 17.59 -11.37
C ALA A 644 5.27 17.23 -10.59
N GLN A 645 5.25 17.38 -9.27
CA GLN A 645 6.43 17.14 -8.42
C GLN A 645 6.73 15.65 -8.16
N ILE A 646 5.81 14.72 -8.44
CA ILE A 646 6.17 13.29 -8.50
C ILE A 646 6.81 12.89 -9.84
N GLY A 647 6.80 13.76 -10.84
CA GLY A 647 7.30 13.51 -12.19
C GLY A 647 6.24 13.03 -13.17
N SER A 648 4.96 13.21 -12.88
CA SER A 648 3.82 12.90 -13.75
C SER A 648 3.48 14.08 -14.67
N PHE A 649 2.90 13.77 -15.83
CA PHE A 649 2.11 14.75 -16.57
C PHE A 649 0.84 15.09 -15.80
N VAL A 650 0.25 16.26 -16.10
CA VAL A 650 -0.84 16.84 -15.30
C VAL A 650 -2.12 17.03 -16.11
N PRO A 651 -3.29 16.94 -15.48
CA PRO A 651 -4.59 17.13 -16.12
C PRO A 651 -4.85 18.63 -16.42
N ALA A 652 -4.18 19.16 -17.42
CA ALA A 652 -4.33 20.54 -17.88
C ALA A 652 -4.04 20.63 -19.38
N ARG A 653 -4.35 21.77 -20.03
CA ARG A 653 -3.87 22.07 -21.38
C ARG A 653 -2.41 22.49 -21.35
N SER A 654 -2.04 23.32 -20.39
CA SER A 654 -0.68 23.72 -20.10
C SER A 654 -0.52 24.04 -18.61
N ALA A 655 0.67 23.81 -18.07
CA ALA A 655 0.99 24.14 -16.70
C ALA A 655 2.45 24.60 -16.59
N ARG A 656 2.68 25.72 -15.90
CA ARG A 656 3.99 26.24 -15.53
C ARG A 656 4.02 26.44 -14.03
N LEU A 657 4.89 25.70 -13.35
CA LEU A 657 4.81 25.51 -11.90
C LEU A 657 6.16 25.76 -11.23
N GLY A 658 6.18 26.67 -10.26
CA GLY A 658 7.27 26.80 -9.30
C GLY A 658 7.22 25.70 -8.26
N ILE A 659 8.37 25.37 -7.67
CA ILE A 659 8.46 24.35 -6.62
C ILE A 659 7.67 24.77 -5.37
N VAL A 660 6.82 23.88 -4.91
CA VAL A 660 6.08 23.97 -3.66
C VAL A 660 6.70 23.03 -2.65
N ASP A 661 7.07 23.56 -1.49
CA ASP A 661 7.73 22.78 -0.43
C ASP A 661 6.74 22.07 0.49
N ARG A 662 5.55 22.66 0.68
CA ARG A 662 4.46 22.12 1.53
C ARG A 662 3.12 22.43 0.93
N VAL A 663 2.20 21.48 1.03
CA VAL A 663 0.80 21.71 0.74
C VAL A 663 0.01 21.52 2.02
N PHE A 664 -0.75 22.51 2.40
CA PHE A 664 -1.68 22.45 3.52
C PHE A 664 -3.11 22.60 3.05
N THR A 665 -3.98 21.75 3.59
CA THR A 665 -5.41 21.84 3.28
C THR A 665 -6.23 21.87 4.55
N ARG A 666 -7.07 22.90 4.66
CA ARG A 666 -8.16 22.96 5.63
C ARG A 666 -9.48 22.96 4.84
N ILE A 667 -10.14 21.82 4.78
CA ILE A 667 -11.38 21.61 4.03
C ILE A 667 -12.38 20.94 4.98
N GLY A 668 -13.49 21.61 5.25
CA GLY A 668 -14.63 21.25 6.11
C GLY A 668 -14.44 20.06 7.07
N ALA A 669 -14.56 20.28 8.38
CA ALA A 669 -14.43 19.21 9.37
C ALA A 669 -15.54 18.17 9.23
N SER A 670 -15.21 16.89 9.32
CA SER A 670 -16.12 15.87 9.81
C SER A 670 -16.18 16.00 11.33
N ASP A 671 -17.38 16.02 11.92
CA ASP A 671 -17.56 16.02 13.38
C ASP A 671 -16.78 14.85 13.98
N ASP A 672 -15.75 15.14 14.75
CA ASP A 672 -15.06 14.14 15.57
C ASP A 672 -15.70 14.11 16.97
N LEU A 673 -16.83 13.42 17.04
CA LEU A 673 -17.58 13.22 18.28
C LEU A 673 -16.77 12.47 19.35
N VAL A 674 -15.68 11.80 18.96
CA VAL A 674 -14.90 10.93 19.85
C VAL A 674 -13.82 11.70 20.61
N SER A 675 -13.31 12.79 20.05
CA SER A 675 -12.27 13.60 20.70
C SER A 675 -12.83 14.52 21.81
N GLY A 676 -14.14 14.75 21.85
CA GLY A 676 -14.77 15.68 22.79
C GLY A 676 -14.41 17.14 22.57
N GLN A 677 -13.67 17.47 21.51
CA GLN A 677 -13.34 18.84 21.14
C GLN A 677 -14.44 19.42 20.25
N SER A 678 -14.71 20.72 20.40
CA SER A 678 -15.64 21.39 19.48
C SER A 678 -15.02 21.46 18.07
N THR A 679 -15.84 21.36 17.04
CA THR A 679 -15.42 21.51 15.63
C THR A 679 -14.63 22.78 15.39
N PHE A 680 -14.98 23.87 16.10
CA PHE A 680 -14.27 25.13 16.04
C PHE A 680 -12.85 25.05 16.64
N MET A 681 -12.66 24.34 17.76
CA MET A 681 -11.33 24.16 18.37
C MET A 681 -10.42 23.33 17.47
N VAL A 682 -10.94 22.27 16.84
CA VAL A 682 -10.20 21.47 15.85
C VAL A 682 -9.77 22.35 14.68
N GLU A 683 -10.71 23.14 14.14
CA GLU A 683 -10.43 24.09 13.05
C GLU A 683 -9.31 25.07 13.43
N MET A 684 -9.38 25.69 14.60
CA MET A 684 -8.38 26.67 15.03
C MET A 684 -7.01 26.02 15.26
N THR A 685 -6.97 24.80 15.75
CA THR A 685 -5.71 24.04 15.90
C THR A 685 -5.07 23.73 14.55
N GLU A 686 -5.86 23.29 13.55
CA GLU A 686 -5.38 23.06 12.19
C GLU A 686 -4.83 24.36 11.57
N VAL A 687 -5.58 25.47 11.65
CA VAL A 687 -5.14 26.77 11.14
C VAL A 687 -3.87 27.24 11.83
N ALA A 688 -3.78 27.10 13.17
CA ALA A 688 -2.59 27.46 13.92
C ALA A 688 -1.36 26.67 13.47
N ASN A 689 -1.50 25.37 13.23
CA ASN A 689 -0.43 24.52 12.69
C ASN A 689 -0.02 24.96 11.29
N ILE A 690 -0.99 25.23 10.41
CA ILE A 690 -0.71 25.74 9.06
C ILE A 690 0.12 27.02 9.14
N LEU A 691 -0.33 28.04 9.90
CA LEU A 691 0.36 29.33 9.99
C LEU A 691 1.74 29.24 10.66
N LYS A 692 1.96 28.25 11.51
CA LYS A 692 3.24 28.02 12.17
C LYS A 692 4.29 27.36 11.28
N TYR A 693 3.87 26.42 10.43
CA TYR A 693 4.79 25.58 9.64
C TYR A 693 4.85 25.93 8.16
N ALA A 694 3.92 26.72 7.65
CA ALA A 694 3.94 27.20 6.27
C ALA A 694 5.14 28.14 5.99
N THR A 695 5.62 28.14 4.77
CA THR A 695 6.66 29.02 4.24
C THR A 695 6.14 29.85 3.07
N SER A 696 6.91 30.79 2.57
CA SER A 696 6.56 31.57 1.37
C SER A 696 6.44 30.71 0.10
N ARG A 697 7.02 29.50 0.10
CA ARG A 697 6.90 28.54 -1.02
C ARG A 697 5.74 27.58 -0.88
N SER A 698 5.06 27.58 0.26
CA SER A 698 3.93 26.69 0.54
C SER A 698 2.68 27.07 -0.26
N LEU A 699 1.82 26.07 -0.50
CA LEU A 699 0.48 26.23 -1.07
C LEU A 699 -0.54 25.94 0.01
N LEU A 700 -1.35 26.96 0.35
CA LEU A 700 -2.41 26.87 1.34
C LEU A 700 -3.77 26.77 0.67
N ILE A 701 -4.58 25.81 1.09
CA ILE A 701 -5.96 25.62 0.69
C ILE A 701 -6.83 25.73 1.92
N LEU A 702 -7.48 26.88 2.04
CA LEU A 702 -8.26 27.26 3.20
C LEU A 702 -9.75 27.38 2.80
N ASP A 703 -10.58 26.45 3.25
CA ASP A 703 -11.98 26.39 2.90
C ASP A 703 -12.86 26.69 4.12
N GLU A 704 -13.62 27.75 4.05
CA GLU A 704 -14.64 28.15 5.04
C GLU A 704 -14.10 28.35 6.46
N ILE A 705 -13.01 29.10 6.62
CA ILE A 705 -12.44 29.42 7.93
C ILE A 705 -13.39 30.33 8.73
N GLY A 706 -13.58 30.04 10.03
CA GLY A 706 -14.38 30.84 10.98
C GLY A 706 -15.87 30.47 11.02
N ARG A 707 -16.27 29.33 10.40
CA ARG A 707 -17.69 28.95 10.32
C ARG A 707 -18.29 28.39 11.62
N GLY A 708 -17.43 27.89 12.51
CA GLY A 708 -17.82 27.20 13.76
C GLY A 708 -18.15 28.14 14.94
N THR A 709 -18.19 29.49 14.76
CA THR A 709 -18.42 30.47 15.81
C THR A 709 -19.40 31.57 15.37
N SER A 710 -19.57 32.66 16.16
CA SER A 710 -20.42 33.79 15.78
C SER A 710 -19.91 34.45 14.49
N THR A 711 -20.83 35.04 13.70
CA THR A 711 -20.49 35.58 12.37
C THR A 711 -19.38 36.63 12.42
N TYR A 712 -19.41 37.56 13.38
CA TYR A 712 -18.40 38.61 13.48
C TYR A 712 -17.05 38.10 13.97
N ASP A 713 -17.01 37.15 14.93
CA ASP A 713 -15.79 36.54 15.40
C ASP A 713 -15.15 35.68 14.28
N GLY A 714 -15.96 34.87 13.60
CA GLY A 714 -15.51 34.03 12.49
C GLY A 714 -14.92 34.85 11.33
N MET A 715 -15.63 35.94 10.94
CA MET A 715 -15.18 36.87 9.91
C MET A 715 -13.87 37.58 10.33
N SER A 716 -13.76 37.99 11.59
CA SER A 716 -12.56 38.66 12.10
C SER A 716 -11.35 37.75 12.08
N ILE A 717 -11.52 36.50 12.48
CA ILE A 717 -10.46 35.46 12.42
C ILE A 717 -10.08 35.17 10.96
N ALA A 718 -11.08 34.92 10.10
CA ALA A 718 -10.87 34.64 8.69
C ALA A 718 -10.07 35.75 7.99
N ARG A 719 -10.42 37.00 8.27
CA ARG A 719 -9.72 38.19 7.79
C ARG A 719 -8.29 38.27 8.29
N ALA A 720 -8.08 38.08 9.59
CA ALA A 720 -6.74 38.11 10.19
C ALA A 720 -5.82 37.02 9.61
N VAL A 721 -6.32 35.78 9.42
CA VAL A 721 -5.61 34.67 8.78
C VAL A 721 -5.23 35.04 7.35
N LEU A 722 -6.15 35.63 6.57
CA LEU A 722 -5.94 36.03 5.19
C LEU A 722 -4.89 37.14 5.10
N GLU A 723 -4.98 38.17 5.92
CA GLU A 723 -3.98 39.26 5.99
C GLU A 723 -2.60 38.75 6.43
N TYR A 724 -2.57 37.75 7.32
CA TYR A 724 -1.30 37.08 7.72
C TYR A 724 -0.69 36.31 6.57
N ALA A 725 -1.48 35.49 5.87
CA ALA A 725 -1.04 34.69 4.73
C ALA A 725 -0.56 35.55 3.55
N ALA A 726 -1.27 36.67 3.29
CA ALA A 726 -0.95 37.60 2.21
C ALA A 726 0.31 38.44 2.48
N SER A 727 0.65 38.71 3.74
CA SER A 727 1.75 39.59 4.10
C SER A 727 3.14 38.99 3.79
N PRO A 728 3.93 39.53 2.86
CA PRO A 728 5.28 39.02 2.57
C PRO A 728 6.26 39.11 3.76
N LYS A 729 5.95 40.02 4.73
CA LYS A 729 6.75 40.17 5.95
C LYS A 729 6.45 39.11 7.00
N LYS A 730 5.27 38.49 6.95
CA LYS A 730 4.82 37.46 7.89
C LYS A 730 4.95 36.07 7.29
N LEU A 731 4.21 35.80 6.24
CA LEU A 731 4.21 34.49 5.58
C LEU A 731 4.41 34.59 4.05
N GLY A 732 3.56 35.34 3.35
CA GLY A 732 3.65 35.47 1.89
C GLY A 732 3.44 34.17 1.13
N ALA A 733 2.60 33.26 1.63
CA ALA A 733 2.34 31.97 1.03
C ALA A 733 1.28 32.05 -0.08
N LYS A 734 1.42 31.19 -1.09
CA LYS A 734 0.41 31.01 -2.14
C LYS A 734 -0.86 30.43 -1.51
N THR A 735 -1.99 31.17 -1.61
CA THR A 735 -3.20 30.82 -0.86
C THR A 735 -4.43 30.84 -1.75
N LEU A 736 -5.19 29.74 -1.76
CA LEU A 736 -6.56 29.67 -2.24
C LEU A 736 -7.48 29.69 -1.03
N PHE A 737 -8.32 30.72 -0.94
CA PHE A 737 -9.16 30.98 0.22
C PHE A 737 -10.64 31.01 -0.19
N ALA A 738 -11.37 29.93 0.08
CA ALA A 738 -12.81 29.92 -0.17
C ALA A 738 -13.58 30.40 1.06
N THR A 739 -14.56 31.28 0.84
CA THR A 739 -15.34 31.91 1.93
C THR A 739 -16.76 32.21 1.52
N HIS A 740 -17.62 32.30 2.52
CA HIS A 740 -18.99 32.87 2.41
C HIS A 740 -19.08 34.29 2.93
N TYR A 741 -17.99 34.81 3.52
CA TYR A 741 -17.93 36.19 3.98
C TYR A 741 -17.64 37.12 2.79
N HIS A 742 -18.69 37.71 2.22
CA HIS A 742 -18.58 38.61 1.06
C HIS A 742 -17.76 39.86 1.38
N GLU A 743 -17.74 40.28 2.65
CA GLU A 743 -17.01 41.43 3.16
C GLU A 743 -15.48 41.28 2.97
N LEU A 744 -14.99 40.06 2.92
CA LEU A 744 -13.57 39.80 2.68
C LEU A 744 -13.14 40.18 1.27
N SER A 745 -14.06 40.30 0.31
CA SER A 745 -13.76 40.74 -1.06
C SER A 745 -13.20 42.18 -1.10
N THR A 746 -13.52 43.00 -0.12
CA THR A 746 -12.96 44.36 -0.01
C THR A 746 -11.43 44.39 0.19
N LEU A 747 -10.82 43.26 0.55
CA LEU A 747 -9.38 43.17 0.76
C LEU A 747 -8.58 43.31 -0.54
N GLU A 748 -9.14 43.00 -1.70
CA GLU A 748 -8.50 43.24 -2.99
C GLU A 748 -8.12 44.73 -3.18
N HIS A 749 -8.96 45.66 -2.71
CA HIS A 749 -8.67 47.10 -2.76
C HIS A 749 -7.64 47.56 -1.72
N LYS A 750 -7.42 46.77 -0.66
CA LYS A 750 -6.51 47.13 0.44
C LYS A 750 -5.13 46.44 0.34
N LEU A 751 -5.07 45.27 -0.28
CA LEU A 751 -3.89 44.45 -0.39
C LEU A 751 -3.58 44.18 -1.88
N PRO A 752 -2.47 44.70 -2.41
CA PRO A 752 -2.20 44.63 -3.86
C PRO A 752 -1.96 43.21 -4.40
N ASN A 753 -1.69 42.25 -3.52
CA ASN A 753 -1.42 40.86 -3.84
C ASN A 753 -2.60 39.92 -3.56
N VAL A 754 -3.79 40.47 -3.39
CA VAL A 754 -5.02 39.71 -3.20
C VAL A 754 -5.95 39.93 -4.40
N LYS A 755 -6.51 38.85 -4.95
CA LYS A 755 -7.45 38.86 -6.06
C LYS A 755 -8.73 38.12 -5.69
N ASN A 756 -9.87 38.67 -6.16
CA ASN A 756 -11.18 38.05 -6.00
C ASN A 756 -11.52 37.20 -7.23
N TYR A 757 -12.10 36.06 -6.94
CA TYR A 757 -12.69 35.15 -7.91
C TYR A 757 -14.07 34.70 -7.43
N ASN A 758 -14.93 34.36 -8.36
CA ASN A 758 -16.23 33.77 -8.04
C ASN A 758 -16.54 32.60 -8.98
N ILE A 759 -17.50 31.78 -8.60
CA ILE A 759 -18.00 30.73 -9.49
C ILE A 759 -19.14 31.27 -10.33
N ALA A 760 -18.98 31.21 -11.65
CA ALA A 760 -20.00 31.67 -12.60
C ALA A 760 -21.31 30.90 -12.45
N VAL A 761 -22.38 31.63 -12.32
CA VAL A 761 -23.76 31.13 -12.20
C VAL A 761 -24.59 31.73 -13.31
N LYS A 762 -25.42 30.94 -13.99
CA LYS A 762 -26.38 31.43 -15.00
C LYS A 762 -27.80 31.19 -14.52
N LYS A 763 -28.59 32.25 -14.47
CA LYS A 763 -30.03 32.16 -14.23
C LYS A 763 -30.75 31.89 -15.56
N ARG A 764 -31.56 30.86 -15.62
CA ARG A 764 -32.41 30.55 -16.75
C ARG A 764 -33.88 30.49 -16.25
N GLY A 765 -34.59 31.63 -16.32
CA GLY A 765 -35.88 31.80 -15.63
C GLY A 765 -35.73 31.66 -14.13
N GLU A 766 -36.53 30.81 -13.51
CA GLU A 766 -36.42 30.50 -12.07
C GLU A 766 -35.37 29.41 -11.71
N GLN A 767 -34.70 28.81 -12.72
CA GLN A 767 -33.68 27.80 -12.50
C GLN A 767 -32.30 28.39 -12.50
N MET A 768 -31.51 27.99 -11.52
CA MET A 768 -30.09 28.36 -11.40
C MET A 768 -29.24 27.23 -11.92
N ILE A 769 -28.31 27.55 -12.81
CA ILE A 769 -27.34 26.61 -13.36
C ILE A 769 -25.93 27.01 -12.92
N PHE A 770 -25.27 26.17 -12.13
CA PHE A 770 -23.87 26.36 -11.77
C PHE A 770 -22.97 25.97 -12.94
N LEU A 771 -22.27 26.93 -13.52
CA LEU A 771 -21.39 26.70 -14.66
C LEU A 771 -20.07 26.03 -14.24
N ARG A 772 -19.77 25.97 -12.94
CA ARG A 772 -18.51 25.39 -12.39
C ARG A 772 -17.23 26.03 -12.96
N LYS A 773 -17.35 27.24 -13.52
CA LYS A 773 -16.23 28.03 -14.05
C LYS A 773 -15.87 29.10 -13.04
N ILE A 774 -14.60 29.19 -12.68
CA ILE A 774 -14.03 30.24 -11.85
C ILE A 774 -13.75 31.44 -12.75
N VAL A 775 -14.23 32.60 -12.36
CA VAL A 775 -14.07 33.85 -13.10
C VAL A 775 -13.56 34.95 -12.16
N PRO A 776 -12.78 35.94 -12.68
CA PRO A 776 -12.34 37.07 -11.87
C PRO A 776 -13.48 37.91 -11.36
N GLY A 777 -13.29 38.54 -10.20
CA GLY A 777 -14.22 39.45 -9.57
C GLY A 777 -14.97 38.85 -8.38
N ALA A 778 -15.56 39.67 -7.57
CA ALA A 778 -16.42 39.29 -6.43
C ALA A 778 -17.88 39.13 -6.88
N THR A 779 -18.67 38.35 -6.15
CA THR A 779 -20.11 38.29 -6.27
C THR A 779 -20.73 38.67 -4.93
N ASP A 780 -21.70 39.56 -4.97
CA ASP A 780 -22.47 39.97 -3.79
C ASP A 780 -23.76 39.17 -3.62
N ASP A 781 -24.07 38.29 -4.60
CA ASP A 781 -25.30 37.49 -4.57
C ASP A 781 -25.18 36.32 -3.55
N SER A 782 -26.15 36.25 -2.65
CA SER A 782 -26.35 35.11 -1.76
C SER A 782 -27.21 34.04 -2.44
N TYR A 783 -26.71 32.80 -2.54
CA TYR A 783 -27.40 31.73 -3.26
C TYR A 783 -27.97 30.64 -2.33
N GLY A 784 -27.91 30.83 -1.00
CA GLY A 784 -28.32 29.82 -0.03
C GLY A 784 -29.77 29.36 -0.17
N ILE A 785 -30.70 30.28 -0.42
CA ILE A 785 -32.13 30.00 -0.60
C ILE A 785 -32.37 29.21 -1.89
N GLU A 786 -31.65 29.51 -2.96
CA GLU A 786 -31.76 28.76 -4.22
C GLU A 786 -31.24 27.34 -4.11
N VAL A 787 -30.15 27.14 -3.35
CA VAL A 787 -29.65 25.82 -3.02
C VAL A 787 -30.65 25.03 -2.17
N ALA A 788 -31.28 25.67 -1.21
CA ALA A 788 -32.35 25.07 -0.40
C ALA A 788 -33.54 24.63 -1.27
N LYS A 789 -33.93 25.45 -2.28
CA LYS A 789 -34.95 25.09 -3.27
C LYS A 789 -34.53 23.84 -4.08
N LEU A 790 -33.31 23.78 -4.52
CA LEU A 790 -32.75 22.61 -5.25
C LEU A 790 -32.70 21.35 -4.38
N ALA A 791 -32.46 21.49 -3.09
CA ALA A 791 -32.48 20.40 -2.11
C ALA A 791 -33.89 19.88 -1.79
N GLY A 792 -34.93 20.52 -2.32
CA GLY A 792 -36.32 20.08 -2.16
C GLY A 792 -37.02 20.58 -0.92
N LEU A 793 -36.57 21.72 -0.29
CA LEU A 793 -37.30 22.34 0.79
C LEU A 793 -38.70 22.80 0.35
N PRO A 794 -39.75 22.71 1.21
CA PRO A 794 -41.10 23.14 0.87
C PRO A 794 -41.16 24.59 0.37
N GLY A 795 -41.97 24.86 -0.67
CA GLY A 795 -42.07 26.17 -1.30
C GLY A 795 -42.45 27.30 -0.34
N SER A 796 -43.30 27.03 0.67
CA SER A 796 -43.66 27.99 1.71
C SER A 796 -42.46 28.44 2.57
N VAL A 797 -41.52 27.51 2.87
CA VAL A 797 -40.30 27.83 3.61
C VAL A 797 -39.38 28.70 2.76
N ILE A 798 -39.25 28.37 1.47
CA ILE A 798 -38.43 29.15 0.51
C ILE A 798 -38.97 30.57 0.36
N THR A 799 -40.30 30.73 0.20
CA THR A 799 -40.93 32.07 0.10
C THR A 799 -40.64 32.87 1.36
N ARG A 800 -40.90 32.32 2.56
CA ARG A 800 -40.65 33.01 3.81
C ARG A 800 -39.18 33.36 4.03
N ALA A 801 -38.27 32.46 3.64
CA ALA A 801 -36.83 32.72 3.71
C ALA A 801 -36.41 33.92 2.84
N ARG A 802 -37.01 34.11 1.66
CA ARG A 802 -36.76 35.29 0.82
C ARG A 802 -37.27 36.58 1.44
N GLU A 803 -38.49 36.54 2.04
CA GLU A 803 -39.02 37.68 2.77
C GLU A 803 -38.09 38.08 3.93
N ILE A 804 -37.67 37.13 4.76
CA ILE A 804 -36.75 37.37 5.87
C ILE A 804 -35.42 37.94 5.37
N LEU A 805 -34.89 37.41 4.27
CA LEU A 805 -33.63 37.94 3.69
C LEU A 805 -33.77 39.41 3.29
N GLN A 806 -34.88 39.77 2.65
CA GLN A 806 -35.17 41.19 2.30
C GLN A 806 -35.32 42.09 3.54
N GLU A 807 -35.97 41.59 4.61
CA GLU A 807 -36.07 42.29 5.89
C GLU A 807 -34.66 42.55 6.47
N LEU A 808 -33.81 41.55 6.55
CA LEU A 808 -32.45 41.65 7.08
C LEU A 808 -31.53 42.57 6.24
N GLU A 809 -31.63 42.50 4.92
CA GLU A 809 -30.86 43.35 4.01
C GLU A 809 -31.31 44.83 4.11
N SER A 810 -32.60 45.11 4.43
CA SER A 810 -33.10 46.45 4.63
C SER A 810 -32.73 47.06 6.01
N GLU A 811 -32.49 46.20 7.01
CA GLU A 811 -32.08 46.60 8.36
C GLU A 811 -30.55 46.81 8.49
N ALA A 812 -29.75 46.34 7.52
CA ALA A 812 -28.30 46.54 7.54
C ALA A 812 -27.97 48.03 7.38
N PRO A 813 -27.15 48.64 8.29
CA PRO A 813 -26.79 50.07 8.15
C PRO A 813 -25.95 50.21 6.88
N SER A 814 -26.46 51.03 5.94
CA SER A 814 -25.80 51.41 4.71
C SER A 814 -24.44 52.05 5.03
N ALA A 815 -23.33 51.37 4.79
CA ALA A 815 -22.07 52.05 4.70
C ALA A 815 -22.14 53.10 3.58
N PRO A 816 -21.63 54.34 3.78
CA PRO A 816 -21.73 55.39 2.76
C PRO A 816 -21.02 54.91 1.51
N ALA A 817 -21.78 54.65 0.47
CA ALA A 817 -21.27 54.39 -0.86
C ALA A 817 -20.51 55.63 -1.34
N ALA A 818 -19.24 55.51 -1.59
CA ALA A 818 -18.53 56.48 -2.42
C ALA A 818 -19.24 56.52 -3.78
N PRO A 819 -19.45 57.73 -4.36
CA PRO A 819 -20.15 57.87 -5.63
C PRO A 819 -19.33 57.15 -6.72
N ILE A 820 -19.81 56.03 -7.15
CA ILE A 820 -19.36 55.42 -8.37
C ILE A 820 -19.95 56.22 -9.52
N SER A 821 -19.14 57.05 -10.18
CA SER A 821 -19.45 57.57 -11.49
C SER A 821 -19.74 56.38 -12.41
N ARG A 822 -21.01 56.23 -12.76
CA ARG A 822 -21.41 55.43 -13.91
C ARG A 822 -20.95 56.17 -15.14
N GLU A 823 -19.77 55.85 -15.65
CA GLU A 823 -19.50 55.97 -17.05
C GLU A 823 -20.11 54.75 -17.70
N GLU A 824 -21.21 54.92 -18.38
CA GLU A 824 -21.74 53.98 -19.36
C GLU A 824 -20.69 53.87 -20.47
N ASP A 825 -19.80 52.90 -20.35
CA ASP A 825 -18.96 52.54 -21.47
C ASP A 825 -19.69 51.45 -22.29
N ASP A 826 -20.56 51.98 -23.20
CA ASP A 826 -21.13 51.25 -24.32
C ASP A 826 -19.98 50.87 -25.32
N GLN A 827 -19.03 50.09 -24.91
CA GLN A 827 -18.16 49.35 -25.80
C GLN A 827 -18.70 47.91 -25.95
N VAL A 828 -19.69 47.78 -26.84
CA VAL A 828 -20.07 46.53 -27.43
C VAL A 828 -18.80 45.97 -28.10
N SER A 829 -18.23 44.93 -27.52
CA SER A 829 -17.05 44.22 -28.07
C SER A 829 -17.38 43.81 -29.50
N MET A 830 -16.44 44.03 -30.46
CA MET A 830 -16.58 43.66 -31.87
C MET A 830 -16.87 42.14 -32.01
N LEU A 831 -16.51 41.32 -31.04
CA LEU A 831 -16.83 39.89 -30.92
C LEU A 831 -18.30 39.64 -30.57
N ASP A 832 -18.95 40.51 -29.76
CA ASP A 832 -20.37 40.38 -29.42
C ASP A 832 -21.27 40.77 -30.58
N LEU A 833 -20.88 41.75 -31.40
CA LEU A 833 -21.62 42.11 -32.63
C LEU A 833 -21.54 40.96 -33.66
N THR A 834 -20.38 40.34 -33.83
CA THR A 834 -20.19 39.19 -34.73
C THR A 834 -20.97 37.93 -34.24
N ALA A 835 -21.01 37.69 -32.94
CA ALA A 835 -21.78 36.60 -32.37
C ALA A 835 -23.29 36.81 -32.52
N GLN A 836 -23.77 38.06 -32.38
CA GLN A 836 -25.18 38.44 -32.62
C GLN A 836 -25.55 38.29 -34.09
N GLN A 837 -24.72 38.75 -35.03
CA GLN A 837 -24.95 38.59 -36.47
C GLN A 837 -24.96 37.12 -36.91
N LEU A 838 -24.08 36.31 -36.36
CA LEU A 838 -24.02 34.86 -36.62
C LEU A 838 -25.27 34.14 -36.12
N ARG A 839 -25.77 34.54 -34.94
CA ARG A 839 -26.98 34.00 -34.35
C ARG A 839 -28.23 34.36 -35.15
N ALA A 840 -28.34 35.62 -35.57
CA ALA A 840 -29.47 36.09 -36.41
C ALA A 840 -29.44 35.40 -37.78
N ALA A 841 -28.28 35.20 -38.39
CA ALA A 841 -28.12 34.46 -39.63
C ALA A 841 -28.52 32.98 -39.51
N LEU A 842 -28.17 32.32 -38.42
CA LEU A 842 -28.55 30.93 -38.10
C LEU A 842 -30.06 30.76 -37.88
N GLU A 843 -30.69 31.70 -37.19
CA GLU A 843 -32.15 31.68 -36.92
C GLU A 843 -32.99 31.85 -38.18
N THR A 844 -32.43 32.39 -39.28
CA THR A 844 -33.14 32.56 -40.54
C THR A 844 -32.98 31.36 -41.50
N ILE A 845 -32.17 30.41 -41.19
CA ILE A 845 -31.91 29.24 -42.04
C ILE A 845 -32.86 28.12 -41.70
N SER A 846 -33.73 27.75 -42.63
CA SER A 846 -34.60 26.58 -42.51
C SER A 846 -33.91 25.33 -43.09
N VAL A 847 -33.24 24.61 -42.22
CA VAL A 847 -32.37 23.47 -42.59
C VAL A 847 -33.12 22.36 -43.35
N GLU A 848 -34.43 22.21 -43.06
CA GLU A 848 -35.27 21.15 -43.63
C GLU A 848 -35.64 21.38 -45.11
N THR A 849 -35.41 22.57 -45.65
CA THR A 849 -35.76 22.96 -47.04
C THR A 849 -34.54 23.15 -47.95
N LEU A 850 -33.34 23.06 -47.44
CA LEU A 850 -32.09 23.30 -48.16
C LEU A 850 -31.59 22.05 -48.92
N THR A 851 -31.23 22.24 -50.16
CA THR A 851 -30.47 21.24 -50.91
C THR A 851 -29.00 21.19 -50.41
N PRO A 852 -28.24 20.10 -50.59
CA PRO A 852 -26.84 20.00 -50.11
C PRO A 852 -25.94 21.13 -50.64
N ILE A 853 -26.19 21.65 -51.82
CA ILE A 853 -25.40 22.77 -52.40
C ILE A 853 -25.75 24.08 -51.72
N GLU A 854 -27.04 24.31 -51.42
CA GLU A 854 -27.48 25.49 -50.71
C GLU A 854 -27.00 25.47 -49.27
N ALA A 855 -27.00 24.31 -48.55
CA ALA A 855 -26.45 24.17 -47.23
C ALA A 855 -24.96 24.47 -47.18
N MET A 856 -24.19 24.02 -48.17
CA MET A 856 -22.75 24.42 -48.29
C MET A 856 -22.57 25.92 -48.53
N ASN A 857 -23.40 26.56 -49.33
CA ASN A 857 -23.34 27.99 -49.55
C ASN A 857 -23.69 28.80 -48.33
N GLU A 858 -24.69 28.36 -47.54
CA GLU A 858 -25.03 29.02 -46.26
C GLU A 858 -23.93 28.81 -45.20
N LEU A 859 -23.34 27.63 -45.10
CA LEU A 859 -22.14 27.40 -44.27
C LEU A 859 -20.96 28.29 -44.67
N TYR A 860 -20.76 28.57 -45.95
CA TYR A 860 -19.71 29.46 -46.42
C TYR A 860 -19.97 30.92 -46.05
N LYS A 861 -21.26 31.34 -46.08
CA LYS A 861 -21.66 32.69 -45.61
C LYS A 861 -21.47 32.85 -44.14
N LEU A 862 -21.86 31.85 -43.30
CA LEU A 862 -21.65 31.85 -41.85
C LEU A 862 -20.16 31.90 -41.50
N LYS A 863 -19.35 31.13 -42.22
CA LYS A 863 -17.87 31.17 -42.03
C LYS A 863 -17.25 32.53 -42.38
N LYS A 864 -17.81 33.25 -43.34
CA LYS A 864 -17.38 34.60 -43.75
C LYS A 864 -17.72 35.67 -42.74
N LEU A 865 -18.73 35.47 -41.87
CA LEU A 865 -19.08 36.30 -40.76
C LEU A 865 -18.17 36.12 -39.53
N LEU A 866 -17.39 35.04 -39.52
CA LEU A 866 -16.43 34.75 -38.43
C LEU A 866 -15.02 35.33 -38.70
N ASN A 867 -14.75 35.77 -39.96
CA ASN A 867 -13.52 36.45 -40.33
C ASN A 867 -13.80 37.91 -40.53
#